data_dba053282358b12851078afb5dc9e905
#
_entry.id   dba053282358b12851078afb5dc9e905
#
_cell.length_a   1.000
_cell.length_b   1.000
_cell.length_c   1.000
_cell.angle_alpha   90.00
_cell.angle_beta   90.00
_cell.angle_gamma   90.00
#
_symmetry.space_group_name_H-M   'P 1'
#
loop_
_entity.id
_entity.type
_entity.pdbx_description
1 polymer ?
#
loop_
_entity_poly.entity_id
_entity_poly.type
_entity_poly.pdbx_seq_one_letter_code
_entity_poly.pdbx_strand_id
1 'polypeptide(L)'
;MAADNVVFPTGYEALQADLRPMDVITSRNGVLEASVKMVTAGFTSDPILYGGQEIYSSGPDEDRDFNSYAMAYQFDAYGVSYSAGFPGTLLQITSGDTLKLRLTNDLARDNDPSDPVFTTNFHYHGSHAPDLSQGDNVYVQLKPGETMDVEIPISTYENSVGTNWYHPHQHEVTKQQVEGGLAGMIMVGDPLDPWPQYKGSLTQVNMTFSEVNITPDGQFKLMTGEDSSTHYGPGYTEGWQKRVNGQVNPIMRVRPGETQIWNMGQFGARGATNFVIADDNLENPWTATILARDGASVFVHPYTVELAANDLRMQDVSALTVLSPGNRMSMAVTAPTTPGTYYVMDGWGGEESPNNAGGTSYYYVLATIVVDGDPVTGERPVFTPQPADPLWQATPDFQRTFSLEQLPSVDGVDPTTGQPIINIDNFYINGKKFGEGVMPQLEIGTVEEWTILNAGPLNHPFHIHQGVFIVTKINGFPIEPDKKFPNANAANYVSPLDVIMVPAFGSVTIRFRALDFPGKYVFHCHILEHEDEGMMSPVFQFGATEGLRLPLGTDSPSTLVLNGRGTEVGTVRAFPNYRGPVVTASGIGTSTESRPMPPLNGTAEEINAFFRTQVTKETMAFGTGARGSRVKVYENGALTPTASFRAFTGRAGTGGVSLAVGALGDRGTVNIVVGSRAAGPANVRLFDTKGTLLREFIGVLPGKFPNGVNVAVGDVDADNYDDVIVSARAGREAIITALSGRDIVNGVADPERCFTFVAPGGSRDGVKVAVGYLAPATVPSYKPNLITTPEIGTNVGTVNVWNIADICQCSSHGDHAMPGMAAMHEHPGDAPPRPVATFRPFDGRRGAVNLATTYQRQLGGQAQAVIAAWQTPREVAFTAIGLDNKTQTERRRF
;
A
#
# COMPACT_ATOMS: atom_id res chain seq x y z
N MET A 1 -29.18 5.73 33.60
CA MET A 1 -29.04 6.73 32.49
C MET A 1 -30.45 6.93 31.98
N ALA A 2 -30.83 8.14 31.58
CA ALA A 2 -32.21 8.39 31.17
C ALA A 2 -32.41 7.92 29.71
N ALA A 3 -33.65 7.49 29.40
CA ALA A 3 -34.07 7.15 28.04
C ALA A 3 -33.86 8.27 27.01
N ASP A 4 -33.69 9.51 27.49
CA ASP A 4 -33.45 10.70 26.66
C ASP A 4 -32.08 10.72 25.94
N ASN A 5 -31.18 9.75 26.24
CA ASN A 5 -29.83 9.65 25.65
C ASN A 5 -29.76 8.74 24.42
N VAL A 6 -30.82 7.98 24.14
CA VAL A 6 -30.90 7.11 22.95
C VAL A 6 -31.49 7.94 21.82
N VAL A 7 -30.76 8.07 20.73
CA VAL A 7 -31.09 8.90 19.58
C VAL A 7 -31.47 8.03 18.38
N PHE A 8 -32.71 8.21 17.90
CA PHE A 8 -33.19 7.51 16.72
C PHE A 8 -33.05 8.41 15.48
N PRO A 9 -32.72 7.83 14.32
CA PRO A 9 -32.72 8.58 13.07
C PRO A 9 -34.15 9.05 12.75
N THR A 10 -34.32 10.32 12.41
CA THR A 10 -35.61 10.92 12.09
C THR A 10 -35.74 11.22 10.60
N GLY A 11 -36.98 11.13 10.06
CA GLY A 11 -37.24 11.38 8.63
C GLY A 11 -36.97 10.15 7.72
N TYR A 12 -36.47 9.06 8.24
CA TYR A 12 -36.15 7.81 7.51
C TYR A 12 -37.10 6.65 7.82
N GLU A 13 -38.18 6.88 8.57
CA GLU A 13 -39.09 5.83 9.03
C GLU A 13 -39.73 5.05 7.87
N ALA A 14 -39.98 5.71 6.74
CA ALA A 14 -40.52 5.08 5.53
C ALA A 14 -39.54 4.16 4.83
N LEU A 15 -38.22 4.27 5.10
CA LEU A 15 -37.15 3.47 4.53
C LEU A 15 -36.75 2.29 5.41
N GLN A 16 -37.29 2.20 6.64
CA GLN A 16 -36.97 1.12 7.56
C GLN A 16 -37.48 -0.23 6.99
N ALA A 17 -36.57 -1.17 6.85
CA ALA A 17 -36.83 -2.51 6.32
C ALA A 17 -35.91 -3.53 6.99
N ASP A 18 -36.17 -4.82 6.78
CA ASP A 18 -35.26 -5.87 7.22
C ASP A 18 -33.86 -5.65 6.62
N LEU A 19 -32.81 -5.99 7.40
CA LEU A 19 -31.41 -5.88 6.96
C LEU A 19 -31.20 -6.70 5.68
N ARG A 20 -30.77 -6.04 4.62
CA ARG A 20 -30.49 -6.70 3.35
C ARG A 20 -29.10 -7.35 3.39
N PRO A 21 -29.00 -8.60 2.97
CA PRO A 21 -27.72 -9.22 2.75
C PRO A 21 -27.00 -8.54 1.57
N MET A 22 -25.68 -8.53 1.60
CA MET A 22 -24.87 -8.13 0.45
C MET A 22 -24.94 -9.18 -0.65
N ASP A 23 -24.85 -8.75 -1.91
CA ASP A 23 -24.56 -9.64 -3.02
C ASP A 23 -23.18 -10.27 -2.85
N VAL A 24 -23.01 -11.54 -3.28
CA VAL A 24 -21.78 -12.30 -3.03
C VAL A 24 -21.24 -12.90 -4.32
N ILE A 25 -19.96 -12.67 -4.59
CA ILE A 25 -19.19 -13.40 -5.61
C ILE A 25 -18.23 -14.34 -4.88
N THR A 26 -18.33 -15.64 -5.16
CA THR A 26 -17.49 -16.66 -4.52
C THR A 26 -16.43 -17.17 -5.50
N SER A 27 -15.20 -17.33 -5.01
CA SER A 27 -14.10 -17.92 -5.79
C SER A 27 -14.43 -19.32 -6.29
N ARG A 28 -13.91 -19.69 -7.47
CA ARG A 28 -14.14 -20.99 -8.11
C ARG A 28 -12.82 -21.55 -8.64
N ASN A 29 -12.54 -22.81 -8.29
CA ASN A 29 -11.34 -23.52 -8.78
C ASN A 29 -10.02 -22.77 -8.50
N GLY A 30 -9.90 -22.15 -7.33
CA GLY A 30 -8.68 -21.45 -6.94
C GLY A 30 -8.58 -19.99 -7.42
N VAL A 31 -9.64 -19.43 -8.01
CA VAL A 31 -9.63 -18.05 -8.52
C VAL A 31 -10.99 -17.39 -8.29
N LEU A 32 -10.96 -16.11 -7.85
CA LEU A 32 -12.09 -15.19 -7.99
C LEU A 32 -11.76 -14.25 -9.14
N GLU A 33 -12.52 -14.35 -10.23
CA GLU A 33 -12.32 -13.53 -11.42
C GLU A 33 -13.56 -12.67 -11.69
N ALA A 34 -13.37 -11.34 -11.83
CA ALA A 34 -14.46 -10.42 -12.10
C ALA A 34 -13.98 -9.22 -12.94
N SER A 35 -14.89 -8.68 -13.77
CA SER A 35 -14.76 -7.32 -14.31
C SER A 35 -15.45 -6.35 -13.37
N VAL A 36 -14.81 -5.22 -13.11
CA VAL A 36 -15.29 -4.22 -12.16
C VAL A 36 -15.26 -2.85 -12.82
N LYS A 37 -16.38 -2.15 -12.76
CA LYS A 37 -16.46 -0.75 -13.15
C LYS A 37 -16.66 0.12 -11.92
N MET A 38 -15.96 1.22 -11.83
CA MET A 38 -16.25 2.32 -10.92
C MET A 38 -17.15 3.30 -11.67
N VAL A 39 -18.33 3.57 -11.14
CA VAL A 39 -19.37 4.36 -11.83
C VAL A 39 -19.91 5.48 -10.94
N THR A 40 -20.48 6.52 -11.55
CA THR A 40 -21.05 7.69 -10.85
C THR A 40 -22.56 7.77 -11.10
N ALA A 41 -23.37 8.05 -10.07
CA ALA A 41 -24.81 8.20 -10.19
C ALA A 41 -25.17 9.37 -11.12
N GLY A 42 -26.15 9.11 -11.99
CA GLY A 42 -26.58 10.07 -13.02
C GLY A 42 -25.83 9.97 -14.34
N PHE A 43 -24.69 9.20 -14.38
CA PHE A 43 -23.91 8.96 -15.59
C PHE A 43 -23.99 7.49 -16.06
N THR A 44 -24.72 6.64 -15.35
CA THR A 44 -24.98 5.25 -15.70
C THR A 44 -26.40 5.08 -16.20
N SER A 45 -26.64 4.03 -17.04
CA SER A 45 -27.99 3.65 -17.45
C SER A 45 -28.81 3.02 -16.32
N ASP A 46 -28.13 2.44 -15.32
CA ASP A 46 -28.73 1.73 -14.21
C ASP A 46 -28.60 2.58 -12.92
N PRO A 47 -29.59 2.56 -12.02
CA PRO A 47 -29.53 3.31 -10.78
C PRO A 47 -28.46 2.73 -9.85
N ILE A 48 -27.77 3.59 -9.09
CA ILE A 48 -26.95 3.20 -7.97
C ILE A 48 -27.81 3.02 -6.74
N LEU A 49 -27.63 1.88 -6.04
CA LEU A 49 -28.46 1.51 -4.91
C LEU A 49 -27.65 1.44 -3.60
N TYR A 50 -28.01 2.25 -2.60
CA TYR A 50 -27.44 2.15 -1.25
C TYR A 50 -28.46 1.48 -0.33
N GLY A 51 -28.17 0.24 0.06
CA GLY A 51 -29.09 -0.57 0.86
C GLY A 51 -30.48 -0.72 0.23
N GLY A 52 -30.56 -0.58 -1.10
CA GLY A 52 -31.79 -0.63 -1.87
C GLY A 52 -32.52 0.70 -2.07
N GLN A 53 -32.04 1.79 -1.53
CA GLN A 53 -32.47 3.16 -1.86
C GLN A 53 -31.73 3.63 -3.11
N GLU A 54 -32.47 4.14 -4.10
CA GLU A 54 -31.88 4.75 -5.30
C GLU A 54 -31.26 6.09 -4.94
N ILE A 55 -30.00 6.32 -5.36
CA ILE A 55 -29.21 7.48 -4.99
C ILE A 55 -28.88 8.32 -6.21
N TYR A 56 -28.97 9.63 -6.01
CA TYR A 56 -28.73 10.63 -7.04
C TYR A 56 -27.59 11.55 -6.60
N SER A 57 -26.69 11.88 -7.53
CA SER A 57 -25.69 12.94 -7.31
C SER A 57 -26.38 14.29 -7.32
N SER A 58 -26.04 15.18 -6.38
CA SER A 58 -26.58 16.54 -6.36
C SER A 58 -25.97 17.46 -7.43
N GLY A 59 -24.94 16.97 -8.15
CA GLY A 59 -24.20 17.76 -9.14
C GLY A 59 -23.22 18.76 -8.53
N PRO A 60 -22.61 19.63 -9.33
CA PRO A 60 -21.75 20.68 -8.81
C PRO A 60 -22.59 21.63 -7.94
N ASP A 61 -22.17 21.79 -6.70
CA ASP A 61 -22.73 22.81 -5.80
C ASP A 61 -22.09 24.16 -6.18
N GLU A 62 -22.86 25.06 -6.78
CA GLU A 62 -22.36 26.38 -7.24
C GLU A 62 -21.78 27.24 -6.11
N ASP A 63 -22.09 26.92 -4.86
CA ASP A 63 -21.60 27.63 -3.67
C ASP A 63 -20.43 26.94 -2.96
N ARG A 64 -19.96 25.77 -3.43
CA ARG A 64 -18.90 24.97 -2.79
C ARG A 64 -17.90 24.46 -3.81
N ASP A 65 -16.61 24.50 -3.44
CA ASP A 65 -15.48 24.02 -4.27
C ASP A 65 -15.46 22.50 -4.50
N PHE A 66 -16.46 21.72 -4.02
CA PHE A 66 -16.49 20.27 -4.07
C PHE A 66 -17.76 19.73 -4.75
N ASN A 67 -17.56 18.89 -5.72
CA ASN A 67 -18.62 18.18 -6.42
C ASN A 67 -19.11 16.96 -5.62
N SER A 68 -20.39 16.88 -5.32
CA SER A 68 -21.01 15.79 -4.54
C SER A 68 -21.48 14.65 -5.45
N TYR A 69 -20.61 13.66 -5.69
CA TYR A 69 -20.93 12.52 -6.55
C TYR A 69 -21.11 11.24 -5.73
N ALA A 70 -22.27 10.61 -5.85
CA ALA A 70 -22.44 9.23 -5.42
C ALA A 70 -21.75 8.30 -6.41
N MET A 71 -20.92 7.40 -5.90
CA MET A 71 -20.11 6.47 -6.67
C MET A 71 -20.38 5.03 -6.24
N ALA A 72 -20.11 4.06 -7.09
CA ALA A 72 -20.28 2.67 -6.74
C ALA A 72 -19.40 1.74 -7.58
N TYR A 73 -19.14 0.55 -7.06
CA TYR A 73 -18.61 -0.57 -7.83
C TYR A 73 -19.74 -1.36 -8.48
N GLN A 74 -19.58 -1.67 -9.77
CA GLN A 74 -20.43 -2.57 -10.53
C GLN A 74 -19.61 -3.79 -10.95
N PHE A 75 -20.08 -4.99 -10.64
CA PHE A 75 -19.36 -6.23 -10.91
C PHE A 75 -20.03 -7.06 -11.98
N ASP A 76 -19.21 -7.70 -12.82
CA ASP A 76 -19.60 -8.78 -13.72
C ASP A 76 -18.71 -10.01 -13.44
N ALA A 77 -19.30 -11.11 -13.01
CA ALA A 77 -18.56 -12.33 -12.72
C ALA A 77 -19.33 -13.57 -13.12
N TYR A 78 -18.66 -14.54 -13.73
CA TYR A 78 -19.23 -15.85 -14.10
C TYR A 78 -20.54 -15.79 -14.90
N GLY A 79 -20.70 -14.73 -15.72
CA GLY A 79 -21.89 -14.50 -16.53
C GLY A 79 -23.08 -13.88 -15.77
N VAL A 80 -22.85 -13.36 -14.58
CA VAL A 80 -23.83 -12.63 -13.77
C VAL A 80 -23.37 -11.18 -13.63
N SER A 81 -24.28 -10.24 -13.90
CA SER A 81 -24.08 -8.82 -13.62
C SER A 81 -24.71 -8.45 -12.28
N TYR A 82 -23.96 -7.76 -11.44
CA TYR A 82 -24.40 -7.25 -10.14
C TYR A 82 -24.65 -5.75 -10.26
N SER A 83 -25.73 -5.28 -9.64
CA SER A 83 -26.07 -3.86 -9.66
C SER A 83 -25.00 -3.01 -8.98
N ALA A 84 -24.75 -1.81 -9.52
CA ALA A 84 -23.90 -0.83 -8.84
C ALA A 84 -24.54 -0.41 -7.51
N GLY A 85 -23.78 -0.42 -6.44
CA GLY A 85 -24.33 -0.08 -5.12
C GLY A 85 -23.32 0.03 -4.01
N PHE A 86 -23.84 0.47 -2.85
CA PHE A 86 -23.09 0.45 -1.59
C PHE A 86 -23.87 -0.35 -0.52
N PRO A 87 -23.21 -1.19 0.26
CA PRO A 87 -21.84 -1.63 0.05
C PRO A 87 -21.67 -2.30 -1.31
N GLY A 88 -20.44 -2.27 -1.85
CA GLY A 88 -20.09 -3.06 -3.03
C GLY A 88 -20.28 -4.57 -2.78
N THR A 89 -20.30 -5.34 -3.86
CA THR A 89 -20.47 -6.80 -3.80
C THR A 89 -19.42 -7.45 -2.89
N LEU A 90 -19.83 -8.32 -1.97
CA LEU A 90 -18.94 -9.08 -1.12
C LEU A 90 -18.14 -10.10 -1.95
N LEU A 91 -16.82 -10.05 -1.84
CA LEU A 91 -15.91 -11.00 -2.46
C LEU A 91 -15.58 -12.11 -1.47
N GLN A 92 -16.17 -13.29 -1.65
CA GLN A 92 -15.91 -14.47 -0.82
C GLN A 92 -14.81 -15.31 -1.46
N ILE A 93 -13.63 -15.36 -0.83
CA ILE A 93 -12.45 -16.00 -1.40
C ILE A 93 -11.84 -16.98 -0.41
N THR A 94 -11.20 -18.04 -0.89
CA THR A 94 -10.54 -19.02 -0.04
C THR A 94 -9.05 -18.66 0.09
N SER A 95 -8.47 -18.85 1.28
CA SER A 95 -7.03 -18.72 1.48
C SER A 95 -6.25 -19.63 0.50
N GLY A 96 -5.28 -19.07 -0.19
CA GLY A 96 -4.51 -19.73 -1.25
C GLY A 96 -5.06 -19.55 -2.67
N ASP A 97 -6.27 -19.00 -2.82
CA ASP A 97 -6.82 -18.63 -4.14
C ASP A 97 -6.16 -17.33 -4.66
N THR A 98 -6.49 -16.97 -5.87
CA THR A 98 -6.05 -15.69 -6.48
C THR A 98 -7.27 -14.83 -6.79
N LEU A 99 -7.21 -13.55 -6.37
CA LEU A 99 -8.14 -12.51 -6.78
C LEU A 99 -7.67 -11.89 -8.09
N LYS A 100 -8.51 -11.95 -9.14
CA LYS A 100 -8.27 -11.35 -10.45
C LYS A 100 -9.39 -10.39 -10.79
N LEU A 101 -9.05 -9.11 -10.87
CA LEU A 101 -10.01 -8.07 -11.21
C LEU A 101 -9.54 -7.33 -12.46
N ARG A 102 -10.46 -7.15 -13.40
CA ARG A 102 -10.29 -6.22 -14.50
C ARG A 102 -11.05 -4.94 -14.16
N LEU A 103 -10.31 -3.94 -13.68
CA LEU A 103 -10.86 -2.65 -13.26
C LEU A 103 -11.03 -1.73 -14.46
N THR A 104 -12.16 -1.05 -14.56
CA THR A 104 -12.41 0.01 -15.53
C THR A 104 -12.88 1.24 -14.78
N ASN A 105 -12.18 2.35 -14.96
CA ASN A 105 -12.61 3.64 -14.41
C ASN A 105 -13.65 4.29 -15.34
N ASP A 106 -14.90 4.26 -14.94
CA ASP A 106 -16.04 4.87 -15.65
C ASP A 106 -16.68 5.98 -14.77
N LEU A 107 -15.87 6.65 -13.91
CA LEU A 107 -16.34 7.65 -12.95
C LEU A 107 -16.72 8.98 -13.60
N ALA A 108 -15.93 9.46 -14.56
CA ALA A 108 -16.18 10.74 -15.20
C ALA A 108 -16.71 10.54 -16.59
N ARG A 109 -17.71 11.32 -16.97
CA ARG A 109 -18.03 11.37 -18.40
C ARG A 109 -18.23 12.74 -19.01
N ASP A 110 -18.69 13.74 -18.30
CA ASP A 110 -19.29 14.82 -19.06
C ASP A 110 -18.76 16.23 -18.85
N ASN A 111 -17.94 16.54 -17.84
CA ASN A 111 -17.57 17.93 -17.61
C ASN A 111 -16.08 18.22 -17.52
N ASP A 112 -15.32 17.43 -16.80
CA ASP A 112 -13.86 17.62 -16.75
C ASP A 112 -13.16 16.31 -16.38
N PRO A 113 -12.65 15.54 -17.39
CA PRO A 113 -11.87 14.35 -17.10
C PRO A 113 -10.51 14.65 -16.44
N SER A 114 -10.16 15.91 -16.24
CA SER A 114 -8.98 16.36 -15.52
C SER A 114 -9.25 16.61 -14.03
N ASP A 115 -10.50 16.55 -13.55
CA ASP A 115 -10.79 16.64 -12.14
C ASP A 115 -10.22 15.43 -11.40
N PRO A 116 -9.32 15.66 -10.42
CA PRO A 116 -8.65 14.58 -9.67
C PRO A 116 -9.60 13.59 -9.03
N VAL A 117 -10.78 14.03 -8.61
CA VAL A 117 -11.78 13.18 -7.94
C VAL A 117 -12.19 11.96 -8.77
N PHE A 118 -11.97 12.00 -10.08
CA PHE A 118 -12.28 10.90 -10.99
C PHE A 118 -11.07 10.02 -11.33
N THR A 119 -9.87 10.35 -10.88
CA THR A 119 -8.73 9.43 -10.93
C THR A 119 -8.80 8.50 -9.73
N THR A 120 -8.65 7.20 -9.93
CA THR A 120 -8.86 6.21 -8.88
C THR A 120 -7.84 5.08 -8.94
N ASN A 121 -7.87 4.18 -7.97
CA ASN A 121 -7.14 2.92 -7.96
C ASN A 121 -7.94 1.87 -7.16
N PHE A 122 -7.29 0.79 -6.77
CA PHE A 122 -7.87 -0.28 -5.97
C PHE A 122 -6.89 -0.68 -4.87
N HIS A 123 -7.36 -0.72 -3.66
CA HIS A 123 -6.64 -1.24 -2.50
C HIS A 123 -7.43 -2.38 -1.86
N TYR A 124 -6.73 -3.47 -1.56
CA TYR A 124 -7.23 -4.56 -0.75
C TYR A 124 -6.74 -4.38 0.70
N HIS A 125 -7.52 -3.70 1.51
CA HIS A 125 -7.22 -3.46 2.91
C HIS A 125 -7.28 -4.74 3.75
N GLY A 126 -6.19 -5.03 4.43
CA GLY A 126 -6.00 -6.26 5.23
C GLY A 126 -5.29 -7.37 4.46
N SER A 127 -4.79 -7.08 3.27
CA SER A 127 -4.05 -8.06 2.47
C SER A 127 -2.61 -8.25 3.00
N HIS A 128 -2.13 -9.48 2.91
CA HIS A 128 -0.71 -9.77 2.82
C HIS A 128 -0.40 -10.09 1.36
N ALA A 129 -0.17 -9.06 0.56
CA ALA A 129 -0.03 -9.11 -0.88
C ALA A 129 1.14 -8.24 -1.36
N PRO A 130 1.74 -8.55 -2.53
CA PRO A 130 2.74 -7.66 -3.09
C PRO A 130 2.11 -6.33 -3.52
N ASP A 131 2.74 -5.21 -3.16
CA ASP A 131 2.35 -3.85 -3.57
C ASP A 131 2.98 -3.45 -4.91
N LEU A 132 3.56 -4.38 -5.63
CA LEU A 132 4.23 -4.14 -6.91
C LEU A 132 3.30 -4.41 -8.08
N SER A 133 3.44 -3.61 -9.13
CA SER A 133 2.83 -3.86 -10.45
C SER A 133 1.31 -4.09 -10.36
N GLN A 134 0.85 -5.28 -10.74
CA GLN A 134 -0.56 -5.67 -10.73
C GLN A 134 -1.07 -6.19 -9.36
N GLY A 135 -0.26 -6.15 -8.31
CA GLY A 135 -0.66 -6.50 -6.95
C GLY A 135 -1.55 -5.45 -6.29
N ASP A 136 -1.41 -5.30 -4.98
CA ASP A 136 -2.11 -4.26 -4.19
C ASP A 136 -1.36 -2.92 -4.28
N ASN A 137 -1.27 -2.37 -5.50
CA ASN A 137 -0.46 -1.20 -5.82
C ASN A 137 -1.23 0.11 -5.67
N VAL A 138 -1.09 0.77 -4.53
CA VAL A 138 -1.78 2.05 -4.22
C VAL A 138 -1.15 3.28 -4.90
N TYR A 139 0.01 3.13 -5.52
CA TYR A 139 0.67 4.23 -6.25
C TYR A 139 0.17 4.40 -7.68
N VAL A 140 -0.53 3.39 -8.20
CA VAL A 140 -1.07 3.46 -9.56
C VAL A 140 -2.23 4.43 -9.63
N GLN A 141 -2.30 5.19 -10.73
CA GLN A 141 -3.40 6.09 -11.05
C GLN A 141 -4.16 5.54 -12.26
N LEU A 142 -5.44 5.27 -12.09
CA LEU A 142 -6.34 4.84 -13.15
C LEU A 142 -7.25 6.02 -13.52
N LYS A 143 -6.99 6.63 -14.66
CA LYS A 143 -7.75 7.79 -15.16
C LYS A 143 -9.09 7.38 -15.76
N PRO A 144 -10.04 8.32 -15.88
CA PRO A 144 -11.30 8.06 -16.55
C PRO A 144 -11.11 7.44 -17.93
N GLY A 145 -11.82 6.34 -18.18
CA GLY A 145 -11.76 5.54 -19.43
C GLY A 145 -10.63 4.52 -19.48
N GLU A 146 -9.68 4.52 -18.56
CA GLU A 146 -8.62 3.53 -18.49
C GLU A 146 -9.09 2.22 -17.85
N THR A 147 -8.37 1.15 -18.18
CA THR A 147 -8.58 -0.19 -17.63
C THR A 147 -7.26 -0.75 -17.11
N MET A 148 -7.32 -1.45 -15.98
CA MET A 148 -6.17 -2.10 -15.35
C MET A 148 -6.56 -3.50 -14.87
N ASP A 149 -5.64 -4.45 -15.01
CA ASP A 149 -5.79 -5.77 -14.41
C ASP A 149 -5.07 -5.81 -13.06
N VAL A 150 -5.77 -6.30 -12.03
CA VAL A 150 -5.25 -6.55 -10.68
C VAL A 150 -5.22 -8.05 -10.45
N GLU A 151 -4.10 -8.56 -9.94
CA GLU A 151 -3.94 -9.96 -9.61
C GLU A 151 -3.25 -10.11 -8.25
N ILE A 152 -4.04 -10.50 -7.24
CA ILE A 152 -3.59 -10.62 -5.85
C ILE A 152 -3.67 -12.08 -5.42
N PRO A 153 -2.52 -12.74 -5.17
CA PRO A 153 -2.52 -14.05 -4.53
C PRO A 153 -2.95 -13.90 -3.06
N ILE A 154 -3.98 -14.63 -2.65
CA ILE A 154 -4.45 -14.62 -1.26
C ILE A 154 -3.50 -15.48 -0.43
N SER A 155 -2.83 -14.87 0.52
CA SER A 155 -1.87 -15.56 1.37
C SER A 155 -2.51 -16.71 2.15
N THR A 156 -1.73 -17.76 2.42
CA THR A 156 -2.08 -18.82 3.37
C THR A 156 -1.54 -18.52 4.78
N TYR A 157 -0.81 -17.43 4.93
CA TYR A 157 -0.16 -17.02 6.16
C TYR A 157 -0.82 -15.73 6.68
N GLU A 158 -0.95 -15.58 8.00
CA GLU A 158 -1.55 -14.45 8.75
C GLU A 158 -2.73 -13.77 8.03
N ASN A 159 -3.58 -13.05 8.69
CA ASN A 159 -4.69 -12.24 8.16
C ASN A 159 -5.45 -12.78 6.93
N SER A 160 -5.13 -14.01 6.55
CA SER A 160 -5.71 -14.60 5.37
C SER A 160 -7.09 -15.17 5.63
N VAL A 161 -7.58 -15.16 6.87
CA VAL A 161 -8.89 -15.70 7.22
C VAL A 161 -9.68 -14.68 8.03
N GLY A 162 -10.78 -14.19 7.47
CA GLY A 162 -11.68 -13.26 8.16
C GLY A 162 -12.15 -12.12 7.27
N THR A 163 -12.67 -11.08 7.94
CA THR A 163 -13.25 -9.91 7.29
C THR A 163 -12.17 -8.90 6.91
N ASN A 164 -12.10 -8.60 5.63
CA ASN A 164 -11.29 -7.55 5.02
C ASN A 164 -12.19 -6.66 4.16
N TRP A 165 -11.63 -5.70 3.45
CA TRP A 165 -12.40 -4.84 2.57
C TRP A 165 -11.58 -4.29 1.40
N TYR A 166 -12.23 -3.66 0.43
CA TYR A 166 -11.60 -2.99 -0.71
C TYR A 166 -12.16 -1.59 -0.87
N HIS A 167 -11.28 -0.67 -1.24
CA HIS A 167 -11.62 0.73 -1.48
C HIS A 167 -10.56 1.40 -2.36
N PRO A 168 -10.81 2.60 -2.92
CA PRO A 168 -9.78 3.38 -3.57
C PRO A 168 -8.77 3.92 -2.54
N HIS A 169 -7.54 4.11 -2.98
CA HIS A 169 -6.47 4.69 -2.16
C HIS A 169 -5.71 5.77 -2.97
N GLN A 170 -6.45 6.52 -3.77
CA GLN A 170 -5.88 7.59 -4.57
C GLN A 170 -5.69 8.81 -3.69
N HIS A 171 -4.44 9.17 -3.40
CA HIS A 171 -4.09 10.31 -2.55
C HIS A 171 -4.75 11.61 -3.02
N GLU A 172 -5.19 12.43 -2.07
CA GLU A 172 -5.94 13.68 -2.21
C GLU A 172 -7.45 13.50 -2.51
N VAL A 173 -7.92 12.29 -2.84
CA VAL A 173 -9.33 12.04 -3.18
C VAL A 173 -9.91 10.76 -2.59
N THR A 174 -9.15 10.06 -1.76
CA THR A 174 -9.59 8.81 -1.10
C THR A 174 -10.89 9.03 -0.33
N LYS A 175 -10.96 10.12 0.47
CA LYS A 175 -12.14 10.50 1.24
C LYS A 175 -13.36 10.64 0.34
N GLN A 176 -13.29 11.48 -0.71
CA GLN A 176 -14.44 11.75 -1.56
C GLN A 176 -14.96 10.49 -2.24
N GLN A 177 -14.06 9.60 -2.64
CA GLN A 177 -14.43 8.36 -3.32
C GLN A 177 -15.05 7.34 -2.38
N VAL A 178 -14.53 7.20 -1.16
CA VAL A 178 -15.08 6.29 -0.14
C VAL A 178 -16.41 6.82 0.41
N GLU A 179 -16.52 8.11 0.75
CA GLU A 179 -17.80 8.72 1.13
C GLU A 179 -18.81 8.64 -0.01
N GLY A 180 -18.35 8.77 -1.26
CA GLY A 180 -19.16 8.57 -2.45
C GLY A 180 -19.69 7.15 -2.62
N GLY A 181 -19.13 6.15 -1.92
CA GLY A 181 -19.62 4.77 -1.89
C GLY A 181 -18.69 3.72 -2.49
N LEU A 182 -17.45 4.08 -2.85
CA LEU A 182 -16.48 3.10 -3.35
C LEU A 182 -15.86 2.30 -2.20
N ALA A 183 -16.64 1.41 -1.61
CA ALA A 183 -16.17 0.47 -0.60
C ALA A 183 -16.98 -0.84 -0.62
N GLY A 184 -16.33 -1.97 -0.35
CA GLY A 184 -16.99 -3.27 -0.27
C GLY A 184 -16.19 -4.28 0.56
N MET A 185 -16.83 -5.34 0.99
CA MET A 185 -16.25 -6.36 1.87
C MET A 185 -15.56 -7.47 1.09
N ILE A 186 -14.42 -7.92 1.62
CA ILE A 186 -13.76 -9.17 1.23
C ILE A 186 -13.81 -10.11 2.43
N MET A 187 -14.32 -11.31 2.23
CA MET A 187 -14.27 -12.37 3.22
C MET A 187 -13.32 -13.46 2.73
N VAL A 188 -12.25 -13.68 3.48
CA VAL A 188 -11.31 -14.78 3.21
C VAL A 188 -11.59 -15.94 4.13
N GLY A 189 -11.87 -17.12 3.57
CA GLY A 189 -12.24 -18.29 4.33
C GLY A 189 -13.56 -18.14 5.09
N ASP A 190 -13.64 -18.76 6.25
CA ASP A 190 -14.77 -18.66 7.16
C ASP A 190 -14.23 -18.29 8.56
N PRO A 191 -14.75 -17.26 9.25
CA PRO A 191 -14.34 -16.92 10.62
C PRO A 191 -14.44 -18.08 11.60
N LEU A 192 -15.23 -19.12 11.27
CA LEU A 192 -15.36 -20.35 12.02
C LEU A 192 -14.37 -21.45 11.61
N ASP A 193 -13.42 -21.18 10.70
CA ASP A 193 -12.38 -22.15 10.31
C ASP A 193 -11.63 -22.75 11.52
N PRO A 194 -11.30 -21.96 12.57
CA PRO A 194 -10.69 -22.50 13.78
C PRO A 194 -11.62 -23.40 14.61
N TRP A 195 -12.94 -23.31 14.39
CA TRP A 195 -13.97 -24.06 15.13
C TRP A 195 -14.94 -24.79 14.17
N PRO A 196 -14.45 -25.77 13.39
CA PRO A 196 -15.20 -26.37 12.28
C PRO A 196 -16.52 -27.07 12.69
N GLN A 197 -16.66 -27.40 13.97
CA GLN A 197 -17.89 -27.97 14.51
C GLN A 197 -19.09 -27.01 14.46
N TYR A 198 -18.84 -25.69 14.32
CA TYR A 198 -19.89 -24.68 14.24
C TYR A 198 -20.21 -24.21 12.82
N LYS A 199 -19.39 -24.60 11.83
CA LYS A 199 -19.60 -24.22 10.44
C LYS A 199 -20.95 -24.72 9.92
N GLY A 200 -21.71 -23.85 9.28
CA GLY A 200 -23.01 -24.13 8.72
C GLY A 200 -24.12 -24.34 9.76
N SER A 201 -23.81 -24.33 11.07
CA SER A 201 -24.79 -24.42 12.16
C SER A 201 -25.17 -23.09 12.78
N LEU A 202 -24.29 -22.08 12.67
CA LEU A 202 -24.55 -20.73 13.15
C LEU A 202 -24.85 -19.79 11.96
N THR A 203 -25.85 -18.95 12.12
CA THR A 203 -26.18 -17.89 11.16
C THR A 203 -25.04 -16.88 11.11
N GLN A 204 -24.56 -16.54 9.92
CA GLN A 204 -23.58 -15.50 9.73
C GLN A 204 -24.24 -14.25 9.13
N VAL A 205 -23.94 -13.07 9.68
CA VAL A 205 -24.44 -11.77 9.23
C VAL A 205 -23.26 -10.89 8.90
N ASN A 206 -23.16 -10.43 7.66
CA ASN A 206 -22.14 -9.54 7.21
C ASN A 206 -22.66 -8.10 7.23
N MET A 207 -21.95 -7.19 7.91
CA MET A 207 -22.37 -5.81 8.12
C MET A 207 -21.23 -4.83 7.84
N THR A 208 -21.52 -3.78 7.09
CA THR A 208 -20.64 -2.63 6.93
C THR A 208 -21.24 -1.43 7.63
N PHE A 209 -20.41 -0.65 8.30
CA PHE A 209 -20.77 0.62 8.89
C PHE A 209 -20.09 1.74 8.13
N SER A 210 -20.83 2.77 7.77
CA SER A 210 -20.32 3.92 7.03
C SER A 210 -21.11 5.17 7.35
N GLU A 211 -20.44 6.31 7.32
CA GLU A 211 -21.09 7.61 7.37
C GLU A 211 -21.32 8.09 5.94
N VAL A 212 -22.56 8.42 5.60
CA VAL A 212 -22.91 9.02 4.32
C VAL A 212 -24.02 10.04 4.51
N ASN A 213 -23.92 11.14 3.79
CA ASN A 213 -24.94 12.17 3.82
C ASN A 213 -25.88 11.97 2.63
N ILE A 214 -27.01 11.28 2.87
CA ILE A 214 -28.04 11.03 1.86
C ILE A 214 -29.39 11.40 2.44
N THR A 215 -30.10 12.29 1.76
CA THR A 215 -31.45 12.69 2.15
C THR A 215 -32.46 11.53 2.00
N PRO A 216 -33.63 11.59 2.65
CA PRO A 216 -34.65 10.55 2.52
C PRO A 216 -35.14 10.32 1.08
N ASP A 217 -35.06 11.34 0.21
CA ASP A 217 -35.40 11.26 -1.22
C ASP A 217 -34.22 10.83 -2.11
N GLY A 218 -33.08 10.45 -1.52
CA GLY A 218 -31.96 9.84 -2.22
C GLY A 218 -30.88 10.80 -2.74
N GLN A 219 -30.92 12.08 -2.37
CA GLN A 219 -29.89 13.03 -2.78
C GLN A 219 -28.62 12.84 -1.95
N PHE A 220 -27.50 12.55 -2.60
CA PHE A 220 -26.19 12.46 -1.98
C PHE A 220 -25.55 13.85 -1.84
N LYS A 221 -24.94 14.12 -0.70
CA LYS A 221 -24.16 15.33 -0.43
C LYS A 221 -22.83 14.95 0.21
N LEU A 222 -21.72 15.45 -0.35
CA LEU A 222 -20.42 15.27 0.26
C LEU A 222 -20.35 16.04 1.59
N MET A 223 -19.70 15.44 2.58
CA MET A 223 -19.48 16.10 3.87
C MET A 223 -18.32 17.09 3.76
N THR A 224 -18.54 18.33 4.16
CA THR A 224 -17.52 19.38 4.21
C THR A 224 -16.98 19.54 5.64
N GLY A 225 -15.76 20.11 5.79
CA GLY A 225 -15.13 20.30 7.09
C GLY A 225 -15.96 21.11 8.09
N GLU A 226 -16.75 22.06 7.61
CA GLU A 226 -17.67 22.86 8.46
C GLU A 226 -18.83 22.03 9.01
N ASP A 227 -19.21 20.98 8.30
CA ASP A 227 -20.26 20.04 8.72
C ASP A 227 -19.75 19.02 9.74
N SER A 228 -18.46 18.77 9.84
CA SER A 228 -17.87 17.71 10.66
C SER A 228 -18.03 17.94 12.17
N SER A 229 -18.04 19.18 12.65
CA SER A 229 -18.06 19.53 14.07
C SER A 229 -19.45 19.50 14.71
N THR A 230 -20.53 19.40 13.91
CA THR A 230 -21.92 19.51 14.40
C THR A 230 -22.71 18.21 14.38
N HIS A 231 -22.07 17.08 14.04
CA HIS A 231 -22.73 15.90 13.52
C HIS A 231 -23.33 14.94 14.56
N TYR A 232 -22.93 15.05 15.79
CA TYR A 232 -23.36 14.14 16.85
C TYR A 232 -23.82 14.92 18.10
N GLY A 233 -25.02 15.44 18.02
CA GLY A 233 -25.67 16.17 19.13
C GLY A 233 -27.19 16.20 18.97
N PRO A 234 -27.95 16.67 19.95
CA PRO A 234 -29.40 16.76 19.88
C PRO A 234 -29.89 17.84 18.87
N GLY A 235 -29.24 17.98 17.74
CA GLY A 235 -29.53 18.88 16.64
C GLY A 235 -29.18 18.29 15.28
N TYR A 236 -29.09 16.95 15.22
CA TYR A 236 -28.78 16.15 14.04
C TYR A 236 -29.51 16.66 12.79
N THR A 237 -28.77 17.14 11.81
CA THR A 237 -29.34 17.67 10.59
C THR A 237 -29.80 16.55 9.67
N GLU A 238 -30.92 16.74 8.98
CA GLU A 238 -31.43 15.82 7.98
C GLU A 238 -30.34 15.45 6.98
N GLY A 239 -30.14 14.14 6.77
CA GLY A 239 -29.24 13.60 5.75
C GLY A 239 -28.01 12.87 6.31
N TRP A 240 -27.51 13.25 7.47
CA TRP A 240 -26.31 12.64 8.05
C TRP A 240 -26.66 11.40 8.88
N GLN A 241 -26.35 10.22 8.37
CA GLN A 241 -26.66 8.97 9.05
C GLN A 241 -25.52 7.98 8.95
N LYS A 242 -25.18 7.34 10.07
CA LYS A 242 -24.39 6.11 10.04
C LYS A 242 -25.30 4.97 9.56
N ARG A 243 -24.89 4.28 8.50
CA ARG A 243 -25.70 3.26 7.81
C ARG A 243 -25.12 1.86 8.02
N VAL A 244 -25.99 0.89 8.09
CA VAL A 244 -25.63 -0.54 8.12
C VAL A 244 -26.00 -1.14 6.76
N ASN A 245 -25.02 -1.65 6.02
CA ASN A 245 -25.21 -2.13 4.64
C ASN A 245 -25.93 -1.11 3.75
N GLY A 246 -25.60 0.18 3.90
CA GLY A 246 -26.27 1.27 3.18
C GLY A 246 -27.65 1.64 3.67
N GLN A 247 -28.24 0.92 4.62
CA GLN A 247 -29.58 1.15 5.17
C GLN A 247 -29.52 1.99 6.46
N VAL A 248 -30.52 2.83 6.67
CA VAL A 248 -30.74 3.55 7.94
C VAL A 248 -31.61 2.72 8.85
N ASN A 249 -31.11 2.40 10.04
CA ASN A 249 -31.81 1.65 11.10
C ASN A 249 -32.55 0.41 10.56
N PRO A 250 -31.87 -0.54 9.86
CA PRO A 250 -32.50 -1.76 9.39
C PRO A 250 -32.98 -2.63 10.56
N ILE A 251 -33.92 -3.53 10.28
CA ILE A 251 -34.45 -4.48 11.26
C ILE A 251 -33.67 -5.78 11.15
N MET A 252 -33.11 -6.23 12.26
CA MET A 252 -32.44 -7.53 12.40
C MET A 252 -33.34 -8.45 13.22
N ARG A 253 -33.59 -9.69 12.73
CA ARG A 253 -34.44 -10.66 13.42
C ARG A 253 -33.61 -11.79 13.99
N VAL A 254 -33.79 -12.10 15.27
CA VAL A 254 -33.04 -13.10 16.00
C VAL A 254 -33.97 -13.85 16.92
N ARG A 255 -33.83 -15.16 17.03
CA ARG A 255 -34.64 -15.95 17.94
C ARG A 255 -34.11 -15.85 19.38
N PRO A 256 -34.98 -15.99 20.39
CA PRO A 256 -34.54 -16.01 21.80
C PRO A 256 -33.47 -17.07 22.03
N GLY A 257 -32.32 -16.69 22.59
CA GLY A 257 -31.20 -17.58 22.87
C GLY A 257 -30.35 -17.96 21.64
N GLU A 258 -30.64 -17.46 20.45
CA GLU A 258 -29.85 -17.73 19.23
C GLU A 258 -28.47 -17.07 19.32
N THR A 259 -27.44 -17.81 18.88
CA THR A 259 -26.10 -17.25 18.66
C THR A 259 -25.88 -17.06 17.16
N GLN A 260 -25.53 -15.86 16.77
CA GLN A 260 -25.15 -15.51 15.40
C GLN A 260 -23.69 -15.07 15.35
N ILE A 261 -23.04 -15.23 14.19
CA ILE A 261 -21.72 -14.68 13.90
C ILE A 261 -21.91 -13.38 13.11
N TRP A 262 -21.47 -12.28 13.68
CA TRP A 262 -21.48 -10.98 13.02
C TRP A 262 -20.10 -10.63 12.52
N ASN A 263 -19.98 -10.51 11.20
CA ASN A 263 -18.77 -10.09 10.50
C ASN A 263 -18.94 -8.62 10.12
N MET A 264 -18.15 -7.75 10.70
CA MET A 264 -18.36 -6.32 10.65
C MET A 264 -17.13 -5.57 10.18
N GLY A 265 -17.32 -4.46 9.46
CA GLY A 265 -16.25 -3.54 9.07
C GLY A 265 -16.72 -2.09 9.12
N GLN A 266 -15.87 -1.22 9.65
CA GLN A 266 -16.05 0.24 9.63
C GLN A 266 -15.43 0.79 8.35
N PHE A 267 -16.26 1.01 7.33
CA PHE A 267 -15.87 1.47 5.99
C PHE A 267 -16.17 2.96 5.76
N GLY A 268 -16.46 3.68 6.83
CA GLY A 268 -16.62 5.13 6.79
C GLY A 268 -15.26 5.84 6.70
N ALA A 269 -15.28 7.06 6.16
CA ALA A 269 -14.08 7.85 5.96
C ALA A 269 -13.54 8.50 7.25
N ARG A 270 -14.37 8.63 8.30
CA ARG A 270 -14.06 9.46 9.48
C ARG A 270 -14.37 8.82 10.83
N GLY A 271 -15.60 8.42 11.04
CA GLY A 271 -16.11 8.12 12.39
C GLY A 271 -15.80 6.72 12.88
N ALA A 272 -15.38 6.59 14.12
CA ALA A 272 -15.36 5.28 14.81
C ALA A 272 -16.76 4.89 15.26
N THR A 273 -16.98 3.59 15.51
CA THR A 273 -18.21 3.07 16.12
C THR A 273 -17.87 2.39 17.44
N ASN A 274 -18.48 2.85 18.53
CA ASN A 274 -18.43 2.14 19.81
C ASN A 274 -19.74 1.36 20.01
N PHE A 275 -19.67 0.04 19.86
CA PHE A 275 -20.82 -0.83 19.91
C PHE A 275 -21.43 -0.94 21.28
N VAL A 276 -22.73 -0.60 21.34
CA VAL A 276 -23.61 -0.87 22.47
C VAL A 276 -24.81 -1.64 21.95
N ILE A 277 -25.20 -2.73 22.62
CA ILE A 277 -26.40 -3.48 22.30
C ILE A 277 -27.23 -3.64 23.57
N ALA A 278 -28.34 -2.95 23.65
CA ALA A 278 -29.23 -2.92 24.80
C ALA A 278 -30.67 -2.55 24.37
N ASP A 279 -31.58 -2.48 25.35
CA ASP A 279 -32.91 -1.88 25.13
C ASP A 279 -32.84 -0.33 25.06
N ASP A 280 -33.98 0.30 24.88
CA ASP A 280 -34.09 1.79 24.77
C ASP A 280 -33.81 2.52 26.12
N ASN A 281 -33.71 1.81 27.22
CA ASN A 281 -33.30 2.37 28.50
C ASN A 281 -31.82 2.14 28.82
N LEU A 282 -31.05 1.58 27.87
CA LEU A 282 -29.66 1.15 28.01
C LEU A 282 -29.49 0.07 29.09
N GLU A 283 -30.56 -0.69 29.34
CA GLU A 283 -30.57 -1.84 30.23
C GLU A 283 -30.48 -3.14 29.41
N ASN A 284 -30.26 -4.26 30.09
CA ASN A 284 -30.17 -5.59 29.46
C ASN A 284 -29.14 -5.69 28.31
N PRO A 285 -27.89 -5.27 28.54
CA PRO A 285 -26.84 -5.34 27.51
C PRO A 285 -26.58 -6.77 27.06
N TRP A 286 -26.27 -6.92 25.75
CA TRP A 286 -25.93 -8.22 25.22
C TRP A 286 -24.46 -8.56 25.51
N THR A 287 -24.12 -9.85 25.40
CA THR A 287 -22.75 -10.34 25.48
C THR A 287 -22.33 -10.86 24.11
N ALA A 288 -21.10 -10.59 23.74
CA ALA A 288 -20.47 -11.12 22.55
C ALA A 288 -19.12 -11.77 22.86
N THR A 289 -18.75 -12.75 22.07
CA THR A 289 -17.40 -13.32 22.07
C THR A 289 -16.67 -12.87 20.80
N ILE A 290 -15.60 -12.09 20.95
CA ILE A 290 -14.78 -11.64 19.84
C ILE A 290 -13.97 -12.82 19.30
N LEU A 291 -14.08 -13.10 18.01
CA LEU A 291 -13.45 -14.26 17.34
C LEU A 291 -12.29 -13.83 16.47
N ALA A 292 -12.38 -12.65 15.83
CA ALA A 292 -11.36 -12.11 14.96
C ALA A 292 -11.36 -10.58 14.99
N ARG A 293 -10.20 -9.98 14.74
CA ARG A 293 -10.01 -8.55 14.50
C ARG A 293 -9.15 -8.39 13.24
N ASP A 294 -9.48 -7.38 12.43
CA ASP A 294 -8.74 -6.95 11.23
C ASP A 294 -8.30 -8.12 10.32
N GLY A 295 -9.25 -9.04 10.04
CA GLY A 295 -8.99 -10.21 9.23
C GLY A 295 -8.16 -11.31 9.90
N ALA A 296 -7.78 -11.15 11.16
CA ALA A 296 -7.00 -12.14 11.90
C ALA A 296 -7.83 -12.76 13.04
N SER A 297 -7.76 -14.07 13.18
CA SER A 297 -8.38 -14.76 14.31
C SER A 297 -7.76 -14.30 15.63
N VAL A 298 -8.56 -14.21 16.68
CA VAL A 298 -8.09 -13.91 18.03
C VAL A 298 -7.41 -15.16 18.59
N PHE A 299 -6.11 -15.26 18.40
CA PHE A 299 -5.36 -16.50 18.60
C PHE A 299 -5.21 -16.88 20.06
N VAL A 300 -4.96 -15.91 20.95
CA VAL A 300 -4.61 -16.25 22.34
C VAL A 300 -5.84 -16.64 23.14
N HIS A 301 -6.92 -15.87 23.04
CA HIS A 301 -8.20 -16.18 23.70
C HIS A 301 -9.34 -15.48 22.94
N PRO A 302 -10.40 -16.18 22.55
CA PRO A 302 -11.68 -15.56 22.26
C PRO A 302 -12.17 -14.82 23.51
N TYR A 303 -12.52 -13.54 23.38
CA TYR A 303 -12.89 -12.71 24.54
C TYR A 303 -14.38 -12.51 24.57
N THR A 304 -14.99 -12.78 25.75
CA THR A 304 -16.38 -12.40 25.99
C THR A 304 -16.41 -10.99 26.59
N VAL A 305 -17.17 -10.13 25.95
CA VAL A 305 -17.40 -8.74 26.36
C VAL A 305 -18.88 -8.50 26.55
N GLU A 306 -19.22 -7.58 27.45
CA GLU A 306 -20.55 -7.02 27.59
C GLU A 306 -20.65 -5.77 26.73
N LEU A 307 -21.64 -5.70 25.84
CA LEU A 307 -21.87 -4.58 24.94
C LEU A 307 -22.77 -3.52 25.61
N ALA A 308 -22.39 -3.13 26.81
CA ALA A 308 -23.12 -2.19 27.64
C ALA A 308 -22.74 -0.74 27.32
N ALA A 309 -23.68 0.17 27.58
CA ALA A 309 -23.39 1.58 27.58
C ALA A 309 -22.25 1.90 28.57
N ASN A 310 -21.20 2.49 28.08
CA ASN A 310 -20.04 2.87 28.88
C ASN A 310 -19.58 4.28 28.53
N ASP A 311 -19.11 5.01 29.53
CA ASP A 311 -18.44 6.28 29.29
C ASP A 311 -17.00 5.98 28.84
N LEU A 312 -16.77 5.93 27.52
CA LEU A 312 -15.41 5.84 26.97
C LEU A 312 -14.64 7.09 27.39
N ARG A 313 -13.52 6.88 28.04
CA ARG A 313 -12.55 7.94 28.31
C ARG A 313 -11.56 8.02 27.15
N MET A 314 -10.91 9.16 26.95
CA MET A 314 -9.88 9.34 25.92
C MET A 314 -8.78 8.26 25.94
N GLN A 315 -8.60 7.58 27.07
CA GLN A 315 -7.63 6.48 27.24
C GLN A 315 -8.17 5.12 26.76
N ASP A 316 -9.48 5.00 26.57
CA ASP A 316 -10.17 3.74 26.26
C ASP A 316 -10.58 3.67 24.76
N VAL A 317 -10.09 4.61 23.93
CA VAL A 317 -10.44 4.71 22.51
C VAL A 317 -10.05 3.48 21.67
N SER A 318 -9.19 2.62 22.22
CA SER A 318 -8.81 1.34 21.61
C SER A 318 -9.56 0.15 22.22
N ALA A 319 -10.73 0.38 22.86
CA ALA A 319 -11.51 -0.68 23.47
C ALA A 319 -11.97 -1.74 22.47
N LEU A 320 -12.20 -2.97 22.93
CA LEU A 320 -12.69 -4.10 22.09
C LEU A 320 -14.00 -3.81 21.38
N THR A 321 -14.82 -2.94 21.96
CA THR A 321 -16.12 -2.54 21.40
C THR A 321 -16.01 -1.43 20.37
N VAL A 322 -14.80 -0.86 20.14
CA VAL A 322 -14.57 0.23 19.21
C VAL A 322 -14.05 -0.32 17.88
N LEU A 323 -14.69 0.07 16.79
CA LEU A 323 -14.18 -0.04 15.43
C LEU A 323 -13.87 1.37 14.93
N SER A 324 -12.59 1.69 14.76
CA SER A 324 -12.15 2.89 14.07
C SER A 324 -12.24 2.70 12.55
N PRO A 325 -12.20 3.78 11.75
CA PRO A 325 -12.11 3.64 10.30
C PRO A 325 -11.06 2.62 9.89
N GLY A 326 -11.41 1.72 8.99
CA GLY A 326 -10.55 0.62 8.54
C GLY A 326 -10.59 -0.65 9.41
N ASN A 327 -11.03 -0.60 10.66
CA ASN A 327 -11.11 -1.81 11.49
C ASN A 327 -12.22 -2.77 11.04
N ARG A 328 -11.97 -4.07 11.26
CA ARG A 328 -12.95 -5.15 11.06
C ARG A 328 -13.00 -6.03 12.31
N MET A 329 -14.14 -6.69 12.49
CA MET A 329 -14.35 -7.58 13.64
C MET A 329 -15.31 -8.72 13.28
N SER A 330 -15.00 -9.92 13.73
CA SER A 330 -15.98 -11.02 13.77
C SER A 330 -16.28 -11.38 15.21
N MET A 331 -17.56 -11.45 15.57
CA MET A 331 -17.98 -11.79 16.91
C MET A 331 -19.16 -12.76 16.93
N ALA A 332 -19.19 -13.63 17.91
CA ALA A 332 -20.36 -14.45 18.22
C ALA A 332 -21.26 -13.71 19.22
N VAL A 333 -22.44 -13.33 18.79
CA VAL A 333 -23.43 -12.58 19.57
C VAL A 333 -24.58 -13.50 19.94
N THR A 334 -24.94 -13.54 21.23
CA THR A 334 -26.05 -14.39 21.71
C THR A 334 -27.21 -13.52 22.19
N ALA A 335 -28.36 -13.69 21.56
CA ALA A 335 -29.57 -13.01 21.96
C ALA A 335 -30.06 -13.41 23.38
N PRO A 336 -30.71 -12.50 24.10
CA PRO A 336 -31.40 -12.83 25.34
C PRO A 336 -32.46 -13.91 25.10
N THR A 337 -32.80 -14.67 26.14
CA THR A 337 -33.89 -15.62 26.09
C THR A 337 -35.28 -14.97 26.19
N THR A 338 -35.33 -13.70 26.58
CA THR A 338 -36.57 -12.91 26.65
C THR A 338 -36.85 -12.25 25.33
N PRO A 339 -38.01 -12.48 24.71
CA PRO A 339 -38.44 -11.73 23.53
C PRO A 339 -38.52 -10.21 23.82
N GLY A 340 -38.22 -9.41 22.82
CA GLY A 340 -38.25 -7.95 22.97
C GLY A 340 -37.58 -7.20 21.83
N THR A 341 -37.56 -5.89 21.90
CA THR A 341 -36.85 -5.02 20.98
C THR A 341 -35.56 -4.50 21.62
N TYR A 342 -34.47 -4.63 20.92
CA TYR A 342 -33.15 -4.17 21.30
C TYR A 342 -32.55 -3.35 20.17
N TYR A 343 -31.46 -2.66 20.42
CA TYR A 343 -30.84 -1.77 19.43
C TYR A 343 -29.34 -1.98 19.41
N VAL A 344 -28.80 -2.04 18.20
CA VAL A 344 -27.37 -1.79 17.97
C VAL A 344 -27.19 -0.29 17.96
N MET A 345 -26.34 0.22 18.80
CA MET A 345 -26.14 1.66 18.99
C MET A 345 -24.65 2.01 18.89
N ASP A 346 -24.40 3.21 18.46
CA ASP A 346 -23.07 3.82 18.48
C ASP A 346 -22.96 4.79 19.66
N GLY A 347 -22.06 4.49 20.59
CA GLY A 347 -21.72 5.34 21.73
C GLY A 347 -20.46 6.20 21.53
N TRP A 348 -19.94 6.30 20.27
CA TRP A 348 -18.71 7.07 20.03
C TRP A 348 -18.91 8.59 20.14
N GLY A 349 -19.96 9.12 19.53
CA GLY A 349 -20.33 10.53 19.66
C GLY A 349 -19.59 11.52 18.78
N GLY A 350 -18.81 11.06 17.80
CA GLY A 350 -18.18 11.93 16.79
C GLY A 350 -16.71 11.68 16.53
N GLU A 351 -16.19 12.35 15.52
CA GLU A 351 -14.83 12.19 15.03
C GLU A 351 -13.77 12.51 16.09
N GLU A 352 -13.97 13.57 16.82
CA GLU A 352 -13.00 14.15 17.74
C GLU A 352 -13.07 13.61 19.15
N SER A 353 -14.19 13.01 19.51
CA SER A 353 -14.43 12.77 20.92
C SER A 353 -15.24 11.52 21.17
N PRO A 354 -14.75 10.61 22.01
CA PRO A 354 -15.69 9.89 22.84
C PRO A 354 -16.49 10.92 23.63
N ASN A 355 -17.82 10.86 23.59
CA ASN A 355 -18.76 11.62 24.38
C ASN A 355 -18.14 12.20 25.64
N ASN A 356 -17.62 13.49 25.63
CA ASN A 356 -16.67 13.77 26.65
C ASN A 356 -16.71 15.10 27.27
N ALA A 357 -15.82 15.34 28.13
CA ALA A 357 -15.61 16.58 28.87
C ALA A 357 -16.81 17.03 29.70
N GLY A 358 -17.55 16.11 30.33
CA GLY A 358 -18.64 16.44 31.24
C GLY A 358 -19.99 16.71 30.59
N GLY A 359 -20.11 16.32 29.29
CA GLY A 359 -21.39 16.33 28.57
C GLY A 359 -22.23 15.08 28.82
N THR A 360 -23.44 15.08 28.27
CA THR A 360 -24.33 13.93 28.25
C THR A 360 -23.88 12.99 27.13
N SER A 361 -23.63 11.71 27.42
CA SER A 361 -23.32 10.69 26.40
C SER A 361 -24.60 10.34 25.63
N TYR A 362 -24.52 10.37 24.30
CA TYR A 362 -25.59 9.95 23.39
C TYR A 362 -25.26 8.62 22.75
N TYR A 363 -26.30 7.83 22.47
CA TYR A 363 -26.23 6.51 21.84
C TYR A 363 -27.12 6.52 20.60
N TYR A 364 -26.47 6.51 19.43
CA TYR A 364 -27.17 6.63 18.13
C TYR A 364 -27.58 5.24 17.64
N VAL A 365 -28.86 5.04 17.36
CA VAL A 365 -29.39 3.78 16.87
C VAL A 365 -28.91 3.52 15.44
N LEU A 366 -28.19 2.43 15.26
CA LEU A 366 -27.68 1.93 13.99
C LEU A 366 -28.60 0.88 13.36
N ALA A 367 -29.14 -0.02 14.19
CA ALA A 367 -30.07 -1.05 13.77
C ALA A 367 -31.05 -1.42 14.90
N THR A 368 -32.26 -1.81 14.54
CA THR A 368 -33.26 -2.33 15.46
C THR A 368 -33.21 -3.85 15.45
N ILE A 369 -33.09 -4.49 16.61
CA ILE A 369 -33.11 -5.96 16.75
C ILE A 369 -34.45 -6.39 17.32
N VAL A 370 -35.16 -7.27 16.61
CA VAL A 370 -36.38 -7.90 17.08
C VAL A 370 -36.08 -9.34 17.48
N VAL A 371 -36.17 -9.61 18.78
CA VAL A 371 -36.00 -10.96 19.35
C VAL A 371 -37.39 -11.58 19.49
N ASP A 372 -37.71 -12.51 18.58
CA ASP A 372 -38.99 -13.20 18.57
C ASP A 372 -38.88 -14.61 18.00
N GLY A 373 -40.01 -15.36 18.02
CA GLY A 373 -40.10 -16.75 17.54
C GLY A 373 -39.75 -17.79 18.58
N ASP A 374 -39.59 -19.04 18.12
CA ASP A 374 -39.32 -20.19 18.99
C ASP A 374 -37.92 -20.13 19.58
N PRO A 375 -37.73 -20.22 20.91
CA PRO A 375 -36.41 -20.16 21.54
C PRO A 375 -35.46 -21.25 21.02
N VAL A 376 -34.22 -20.90 20.83
CA VAL A 376 -33.17 -21.88 20.57
C VAL A 376 -32.82 -22.59 21.87
N THR A 377 -32.94 -23.91 21.85
CA THR A 377 -32.60 -24.76 23.01
C THR A 377 -31.29 -25.50 22.72
N GLY A 378 -30.41 -25.54 23.71
CA GLY A 378 -29.09 -26.20 23.57
C GLY A 378 -28.00 -25.49 24.34
N GLU A 379 -26.81 -26.08 24.32
CA GLU A 379 -25.65 -25.44 24.91
C GLU A 379 -25.15 -24.30 24.00
N ARG A 380 -24.73 -23.21 24.62
CA ARG A 380 -24.12 -22.09 23.87
C ARG A 380 -22.77 -22.53 23.27
N PRO A 381 -22.41 -22.05 22.07
CA PRO A 381 -21.11 -22.33 21.48
C PRO A 381 -19.96 -21.90 22.41
N VAL A 382 -18.93 -22.73 22.48
CA VAL A 382 -17.71 -22.47 23.26
C VAL A 382 -16.54 -22.38 22.28
N PHE A 383 -15.92 -21.24 22.22
CA PHE A 383 -14.79 -20.96 21.34
C PHE A 383 -13.48 -21.13 22.12
N THR A 384 -12.67 -22.11 21.70
CA THR A 384 -11.40 -22.43 22.36
C THR A 384 -10.27 -21.56 21.81
N PRO A 385 -9.25 -21.23 22.65
CA PRO A 385 -8.04 -20.54 22.19
C PRO A 385 -7.36 -21.29 21.04
N GLN A 386 -6.74 -20.52 20.14
CA GLN A 386 -5.98 -21.04 19.02
C GLN A 386 -4.48 -20.77 19.21
N PRO A 387 -3.57 -21.54 18.59
CA PRO A 387 -2.14 -21.23 18.57
C PRO A 387 -1.88 -19.87 17.94
N ALA A 388 -0.98 -19.10 18.54
CA ALA A 388 -0.62 -17.76 18.07
C ALA A 388 0.88 -17.63 17.81
N ASP A 389 1.25 -16.74 16.88
CA ASP A 389 2.64 -16.28 16.79
C ASP A 389 3.03 -15.58 18.09
N PRO A 390 4.06 -16.04 18.82
CA PRO A 390 4.52 -15.41 20.05
C PRO A 390 5.31 -14.13 19.76
N LEU A 391 4.86 -13.29 18.83
CA LEU A 391 5.53 -12.06 18.39
C LEU A 391 5.81 -11.09 19.57
N TRP A 392 4.96 -11.10 20.61
CA TRP A 392 5.18 -10.31 21.84
C TRP A 392 6.45 -10.72 22.61
N GLN A 393 6.94 -11.95 22.43
CA GLN A 393 8.16 -12.47 23.03
C GLN A 393 9.40 -12.21 22.18
N ALA A 394 9.21 -11.83 20.91
CA ALA A 394 10.30 -11.59 19.99
C ALA A 394 11.11 -10.36 20.41
N THR A 395 12.43 -10.43 20.31
CA THR A 395 13.30 -9.27 20.46
C THR A 395 13.28 -8.46 19.19
N PRO A 396 12.95 -7.14 19.23
CA PRO A 396 12.98 -6.32 18.03
C PRO A 396 14.42 -6.17 17.50
N ASP A 397 14.58 -6.32 16.18
CA ASP A 397 15.84 -6.02 15.49
C ASP A 397 16.03 -4.50 15.34
N PHE A 398 14.91 -3.76 15.19
CA PHE A 398 14.89 -2.31 15.06
C PHE A 398 13.78 -1.69 15.90
N GLN A 399 14.06 -0.47 16.38
CA GLN A 399 13.09 0.37 17.06
C GLN A 399 13.04 1.73 16.40
N ARG A 400 11.82 2.23 16.11
CA ARG A 400 11.56 3.51 15.46
C ARG A 400 10.50 4.29 16.21
N THR A 401 10.49 5.62 15.99
CA THR A 401 9.44 6.50 16.51
C THR A 401 8.93 7.36 15.38
N PHE A 402 7.60 7.45 15.29
CA PHE A 402 6.90 8.33 14.38
C PHE A 402 5.92 9.19 15.17
N SER A 403 5.80 10.47 14.80
CA SER A 403 4.80 11.37 15.37
C SER A 403 3.70 11.65 14.34
N LEU A 404 2.46 11.53 14.76
CA LEU A 404 1.28 12.01 14.05
C LEU A 404 0.99 13.42 14.57
N GLU A 405 0.91 14.40 13.69
CA GLU A 405 0.89 15.82 14.05
C GLU A 405 -0.17 16.56 13.24
N GLN A 406 -0.92 17.40 13.93
CA GLN A 406 -1.80 18.41 13.33
C GLN A 406 -1.18 19.77 13.63
N LEU A 407 -0.67 20.44 12.63
CA LEU A 407 0.05 21.73 12.80
C LEU A 407 -0.69 22.83 12.04
N PRO A 408 -1.12 23.90 12.72
CA PRO A 408 -1.75 25.02 12.03
C PRO A 408 -0.76 25.73 11.11
N SER A 409 -1.21 26.12 9.92
CA SER A 409 -0.47 26.99 9.00
C SER A 409 -1.17 28.35 8.87
N VAL A 410 -0.44 29.34 8.38
CA VAL A 410 -1.00 30.65 8.00
C VAL A 410 -1.03 30.71 6.47
N ASP A 411 -2.19 30.53 5.88
CA ASP A 411 -2.38 30.44 4.43
C ASP A 411 -2.56 31.82 3.76
N GLY A 412 -2.48 32.88 4.55
CA GLY A 412 -2.58 34.25 4.04
C GLY A 412 -3.13 35.23 5.05
N VAL A 413 -3.60 36.36 4.55
CA VAL A 413 -4.26 37.40 5.34
C VAL A 413 -5.62 37.69 4.68
N ASP A 414 -6.67 37.59 5.46
CA ASP A 414 -8.01 37.94 5.00
C ASP A 414 -8.00 39.42 4.50
N PRO A 415 -8.28 39.66 3.23
CA PRO A 415 -8.20 40.99 2.65
C PRO A 415 -9.24 41.97 3.23
N THR A 416 -10.28 41.48 3.88
CA THR A 416 -11.36 42.26 4.47
C THR A 416 -11.06 42.66 5.92
N THR A 417 -10.52 41.71 6.70
CA THR A 417 -10.31 41.90 8.15
C THR A 417 -8.84 42.20 8.50
N GLY A 418 -7.90 41.89 7.61
CA GLY A 418 -6.46 42.01 7.84
C GLY A 418 -5.91 41.00 8.85
N GLN A 419 -6.70 39.98 9.22
CA GLN A 419 -6.27 38.90 10.14
C GLN A 419 -5.65 37.75 9.38
N PRO A 420 -4.73 37.00 10.01
CA PRO A 420 -4.19 35.78 9.40
C PRO A 420 -5.30 34.75 9.20
N ILE A 421 -5.34 34.14 8.03
CA ILE A 421 -6.14 32.95 7.74
C ILE A 421 -5.34 31.76 8.28
N ILE A 422 -5.87 31.14 9.34
CA ILE A 422 -5.23 29.98 9.97
C ILE A 422 -5.91 28.73 9.42
N ASN A 423 -5.15 27.92 8.72
CA ASN A 423 -5.58 26.58 8.32
C ASN A 423 -5.15 25.59 9.42
N ILE A 424 -6.11 24.83 9.94
CA ILE A 424 -5.90 23.81 10.96
C ILE A 424 -5.91 22.39 10.36
N ASP A 425 -6.25 22.25 9.07
CA ASP A 425 -6.38 20.97 8.38
C ASP A 425 -5.05 20.56 7.71
N ASN A 426 -3.98 20.71 8.46
CA ASN A 426 -2.66 20.28 8.02
C ASN A 426 -2.15 19.13 8.88
N PHE A 427 -2.05 17.96 8.28
CA PHE A 427 -1.71 16.71 8.93
C PHE A 427 -0.36 16.20 8.45
N TYR A 428 0.47 15.71 9.39
CA TYR A 428 1.86 15.36 9.14
C TYR A 428 2.26 14.04 9.83
N ILE A 429 3.26 13.38 9.28
CA ILE A 429 4.05 12.37 9.97
C ILE A 429 5.49 12.88 10.12
N ASN A 430 5.99 13.00 11.36
CA ASN A 430 7.30 13.60 11.67
C ASN A 430 7.49 15.00 11.07
N GLY A 431 6.47 15.85 11.12
CA GLY A 431 6.47 17.20 10.56
C GLY A 431 6.56 17.25 9.04
N LYS A 432 6.17 16.18 8.33
CA LYS A 432 6.23 16.06 6.88
C LYS A 432 4.90 15.54 6.33
N LYS A 433 4.46 16.12 5.22
CA LYS A 433 3.35 15.60 4.40
C LYS A 433 3.80 14.41 3.56
N PHE A 434 2.84 13.66 3.02
CA PHE A 434 3.11 12.55 2.12
C PHE A 434 4.06 12.97 0.98
N GLY A 435 5.05 12.13 0.71
CA GLY A 435 6.09 12.40 -0.28
C GLY A 435 7.24 13.29 0.21
N GLU A 436 7.10 13.94 1.35
CA GLU A 436 8.19 14.69 1.98
C GLU A 436 8.93 13.82 3.01
N GLY A 437 10.18 14.12 3.27
CA GLY A 437 10.95 13.45 4.32
C GLY A 437 11.64 12.16 3.88
N VAL A 438 12.10 11.37 4.84
CA VAL A 438 12.88 10.14 4.60
C VAL A 438 11.98 8.92 4.70
N MET A 439 11.94 8.12 3.65
CA MET A 439 11.21 6.85 3.60
C MET A 439 11.91 5.81 4.50
N PRO A 440 11.23 5.26 5.53
CA PRO A 440 11.77 4.17 6.32
C PRO A 440 12.10 2.97 5.44
N GLN A 441 13.21 2.29 5.77
CA GLN A 441 13.66 1.11 5.04
C GLN A 441 13.68 -0.09 5.98
N LEU A 442 13.01 -1.17 5.58
CA LEU A 442 12.86 -2.41 6.35
C LEU A 442 13.60 -3.56 5.65
N GLU A 443 14.29 -4.38 6.43
CA GLU A 443 14.91 -5.59 5.92
C GLU A 443 13.97 -6.78 6.13
N ILE A 444 13.63 -7.50 5.07
CA ILE A 444 12.76 -8.70 5.12
C ILE A 444 13.30 -9.70 6.16
N GLY A 445 12.39 -10.26 6.95
CA GLY A 445 12.67 -11.22 8.00
C GLY A 445 13.13 -10.59 9.33
N THR A 446 13.10 -9.25 9.46
CA THR A 446 13.39 -8.57 10.73
C THR A 446 12.12 -8.29 11.53
N VAL A 447 12.28 -8.14 12.83
CA VAL A 447 11.22 -7.69 13.75
C VAL A 447 11.41 -6.21 14.02
N GLU A 448 10.40 -5.43 13.69
CA GLU A 448 10.32 -3.99 13.91
C GLU A 448 9.45 -3.70 15.15
N GLU A 449 9.87 -2.74 15.96
CA GLU A 449 9.04 -2.15 17.03
C GLU A 449 8.94 -0.65 16.80
N TRP A 450 7.71 -0.17 16.56
CA TRP A 450 7.46 1.23 16.26
C TRP A 450 6.64 1.88 17.39
N THR A 451 7.10 3.03 17.87
CA THR A 451 6.30 3.88 18.76
C THR A 451 5.67 4.99 17.96
N ILE A 452 4.35 5.00 17.90
CA ILE A 452 3.54 5.99 17.24
C ILE A 452 3.09 6.99 18.30
N LEU A 453 3.58 8.20 18.23
CA LEU A 453 3.22 9.32 19.09
C LEU A 453 2.10 10.12 18.44
N ASN A 454 1.13 10.52 19.20
CA ASN A 454 0.12 11.49 18.76
C ASN A 454 0.35 12.80 19.53
N ALA A 455 0.83 13.82 18.82
CA ALA A 455 1.13 15.13 19.39
C ALA A 455 -0.07 16.10 19.36
N GLY A 456 -1.19 15.67 18.74
CA GLY A 456 -2.38 16.48 18.54
C GLY A 456 -3.55 16.17 19.47
N PRO A 457 -4.58 16.99 19.44
CA PRO A 457 -5.80 16.83 20.26
C PRO A 457 -6.80 15.82 19.70
N LEU A 458 -6.63 15.37 18.43
CA LEU A 458 -7.50 14.40 17.78
C LEU A 458 -6.96 12.99 17.96
N ASN A 459 -7.86 11.99 17.95
CA ASN A 459 -7.46 10.60 17.88
C ASN A 459 -7.13 10.21 16.43
N HIS A 460 -6.10 9.39 16.23
CA HIS A 460 -5.70 8.95 14.90
C HIS A 460 -5.66 7.43 14.80
N PRO A 461 -6.51 6.78 14.00
CA PRO A 461 -6.35 5.36 13.66
C PRO A 461 -5.12 5.18 12.78
N PHE A 462 -4.09 4.56 13.31
CA PHE A 462 -2.86 4.23 12.58
C PHE A 462 -3.05 2.92 11.83
N HIS A 463 -2.75 2.90 10.55
CA HIS A 463 -2.75 1.73 9.67
C HIS A 463 -1.41 1.54 8.98
N ILE A 464 -1.06 0.28 8.72
CA ILE A 464 0.11 -0.11 7.92
C ILE A 464 -0.28 -1.22 6.93
N HIS A 465 0.14 -1.08 5.68
CA HIS A 465 -0.09 -2.06 4.62
C HIS A 465 0.78 -3.32 4.78
N GLN A 466 0.50 -4.37 4.01
CA GLN A 466 1.21 -5.65 3.89
C GLN A 466 1.19 -6.57 5.11
N GLY A 467 0.80 -6.15 6.28
CA GLY A 467 0.87 -7.05 7.42
C GLY A 467 0.13 -6.58 8.64
N VAL A 468 0.20 -7.41 9.67
CA VAL A 468 -0.35 -7.10 10.98
C VAL A 468 0.73 -6.81 11.98
N PHE A 469 0.32 -6.11 13.00
CA PHE A 469 1.11 -5.87 14.20
C PHE A 469 0.36 -6.31 15.45
N ILE A 470 1.10 -6.45 16.54
CA ILE A 470 0.55 -6.50 17.89
C ILE A 470 0.91 -5.22 18.63
N VAL A 471 0.08 -4.81 19.56
CA VAL A 471 0.37 -3.67 20.44
C VAL A 471 1.15 -4.15 21.67
N THR A 472 2.31 -3.54 21.93
CA THR A 472 3.16 -3.90 23.08
C THR A 472 3.12 -2.90 24.22
N LYS A 473 2.79 -1.61 23.93
CA LYS A 473 2.65 -0.56 24.97
C LYS A 473 1.57 0.44 24.57
N ILE A 474 0.91 1.01 25.56
CA ILE A 474 0.04 2.20 25.41
C ILE A 474 0.52 3.25 26.41
N ASN A 475 0.71 4.48 25.92
CA ASN A 475 1.22 5.59 26.73
C ASN A 475 2.50 5.22 27.50
N GLY A 476 3.36 4.39 26.88
CA GLY A 476 4.60 3.89 27.48
C GLY A 476 4.43 2.73 28.47
N PHE A 477 3.19 2.36 28.84
CA PHE A 477 2.93 1.25 29.77
C PHE A 477 2.88 -0.07 28.99
N PRO A 478 3.68 -1.08 29.39
CA PRO A 478 3.69 -2.39 28.73
C PRO A 478 2.34 -3.09 28.84
N ILE A 479 1.96 -3.80 27.79
CA ILE A 479 0.84 -4.72 27.78
C ILE A 479 1.35 -6.11 28.11
N GLU A 480 0.76 -6.72 29.14
CA GLU A 480 1.12 -8.06 29.59
C GLU A 480 -0.02 -9.03 29.21
N PRO A 481 0.20 -9.93 28.23
CA PRO A 481 -0.83 -10.81 27.69
C PRO A 481 -1.52 -11.70 28.74
N ASP A 482 -0.79 -12.10 29.79
CA ASP A 482 -1.25 -13.05 30.80
C ASP A 482 -1.94 -12.41 32.01
N LYS A 483 -1.92 -11.08 32.09
CA LYS A 483 -2.58 -10.38 33.19
C LYS A 483 -3.98 -9.93 32.74
N LYS A 484 -4.99 -10.38 33.50
CA LYS A 484 -6.31 -9.76 33.42
C LYS A 484 -6.13 -8.31 33.88
N PHE A 485 -6.09 -7.39 32.92
CA PHE A 485 -6.14 -5.98 33.20
C PHE A 485 -7.46 -5.68 33.93
N PRO A 486 -7.44 -4.77 34.91
CA PRO A 486 -8.67 -4.40 35.63
C PRO A 486 -9.75 -3.81 34.68
N ASN A 487 -9.37 -3.34 33.51
CA ASN A 487 -10.27 -2.89 32.46
C ASN A 487 -10.22 -3.90 31.29
N ALA A 488 -11.38 -4.35 30.82
CA ALA A 488 -11.57 -5.36 29.75
C ALA A 488 -10.82 -5.08 28.43
N ASN A 489 -10.12 -3.97 28.35
CA ASN A 489 -9.53 -3.39 27.15
C ASN A 489 -8.16 -3.98 26.74
N ALA A 490 -7.44 -4.62 27.65
CA ALA A 490 -6.11 -5.15 27.37
C ALA A 490 -6.11 -6.34 26.39
N ALA A 491 -7.21 -7.02 26.28
CA ALA A 491 -7.39 -8.14 25.38
C ALA A 491 -7.26 -7.76 23.88
N ASN A 492 -7.54 -6.50 23.52
CA ASN A 492 -7.39 -5.97 22.14
C ASN A 492 -5.97 -6.06 21.62
N TYR A 493 -5.00 -5.99 22.48
CA TYR A 493 -3.64 -5.68 22.11
C TYR A 493 -2.79 -6.91 21.82
N VAL A 494 -3.30 -8.07 22.22
CA VAL A 494 -2.63 -9.36 22.01
C VAL A 494 -3.04 -10.01 20.69
N SER A 495 -4.13 -9.53 20.10
CA SER A 495 -4.56 -9.96 18.77
C SER A 495 -3.79 -9.21 17.71
N PRO A 496 -3.44 -9.86 16.59
CA PRO A 496 -2.95 -9.16 15.42
C PRO A 496 -3.98 -8.15 14.93
N LEU A 497 -3.52 -6.95 14.62
CA LEU A 497 -4.28 -5.82 14.11
C LEU A 497 -3.55 -5.21 12.93
N ASP A 498 -4.26 -4.55 12.02
CA ASP A 498 -3.65 -3.68 11.02
C ASP A 498 -4.05 -2.21 11.19
N VAL A 499 -5.06 -1.96 12.06
CA VAL A 499 -5.45 -0.59 12.44
C VAL A 499 -5.55 -0.49 13.96
N ILE A 500 -4.99 0.57 14.54
CA ILE A 500 -5.10 0.89 15.97
C ILE A 500 -5.30 2.38 16.22
N MET A 501 -6.31 2.74 17.01
CA MET A 501 -6.52 4.11 17.43
C MET A 501 -5.39 4.58 18.36
N VAL A 502 -4.65 5.62 17.94
CA VAL A 502 -3.66 6.29 18.78
C VAL A 502 -4.34 7.44 19.51
N PRO A 503 -4.44 7.39 20.85
CA PRO A 503 -5.19 8.39 21.61
C PRO A 503 -4.55 9.78 21.50
N ALA A 504 -5.39 10.81 21.56
CA ALA A 504 -4.95 12.21 21.59
C ALA A 504 -3.91 12.42 22.70
N PHE A 505 -2.83 13.12 22.39
CA PHE A 505 -1.68 13.38 23.27
C PHE A 505 -1.06 12.11 23.89
N GLY A 506 -1.26 10.97 23.26
CA GLY A 506 -0.82 9.67 23.74
C GLY A 506 0.16 8.97 22.79
N SER A 507 0.34 7.68 23.03
CA SER A 507 1.19 6.85 22.16
C SER A 507 0.76 5.40 22.18
N VAL A 508 1.06 4.71 21.07
CA VAL A 508 0.94 3.26 20.95
C VAL A 508 2.28 2.72 20.45
N THR A 509 2.78 1.65 21.06
CA THR A 509 3.96 0.93 20.55
C THR A 509 3.48 -0.38 19.95
N ILE A 510 3.77 -0.56 18.67
CA ILE A 510 3.43 -1.74 17.89
C ILE A 510 4.67 -2.58 17.60
N ARG A 511 4.48 -3.88 17.38
CA ARG A 511 5.54 -4.78 16.94
C ARG A 511 5.03 -5.64 15.81
N PHE A 512 5.82 -5.78 14.74
CA PHE A 512 5.47 -6.56 13.57
C PHE A 512 6.72 -7.17 12.90
N ARG A 513 6.50 -8.06 11.94
CA ARG A 513 7.55 -8.61 11.10
C ARG A 513 7.54 -7.94 9.74
N ALA A 514 8.72 -7.56 9.27
CA ALA A 514 8.91 -7.28 7.86
C ALA A 514 8.84 -8.61 7.11
N LEU A 515 7.69 -8.92 6.52
CA LEU A 515 7.44 -10.21 5.86
C LEU A 515 8.18 -10.28 4.52
N ASP A 516 7.65 -10.93 3.53
CA ASP A 516 8.39 -11.48 2.41
C ASP A 516 8.22 -10.75 1.07
N PHE A 517 7.39 -9.68 1.01
CA PHE A 517 7.23 -8.92 -0.23
C PHE A 517 8.14 -7.68 -0.25
N PRO A 518 9.17 -7.64 -1.12
CA PRO A 518 9.92 -6.42 -1.33
C PRO A 518 9.09 -5.40 -2.11
N GLY A 519 9.32 -4.14 -1.83
CA GLY A 519 8.65 -3.07 -2.54
C GLY A 519 8.34 -1.87 -1.67
N LYS A 520 7.57 -0.95 -2.24
CA LYS A 520 7.17 0.30 -1.62
C LYS A 520 5.68 0.23 -1.29
N TYR A 521 5.34 0.40 -0.03
CA TYR A 521 3.99 0.47 0.48
C TYR A 521 3.83 1.66 1.44
N VAL A 522 2.69 1.83 2.08
CA VAL A 522 2.41 2.99 2.93
C VAL A 522 1.99 2.61 4.34
N PHE A 523 2.12 3.57 5.26
CA PHE A 523 1.42 3.62 6.52
C PHE A 523 0.85 5.03 6.71
N HIS A 524 -0.30 5.13 7.37
CA HIS A 524 -1.03 6.39 7.44
C HIS A 524 -2.06 6.42 8.58
N CYS A 525 -2.65 7.59 8.82
CA CYS A 525 -3.87 7.72 9.58
C CYS A 525 -5.06 7.27 8.71
N HIS A 526 -5.96 6.47 9.26
CA HIS A 526 -7.12 5.96 8.51
C HIS A 526 -8.38 6.83 8.64
N ILE A 527 -8.30 8.03 9.19
CA ILE A 527 -9.24 9.10 8.87
C ILE A 527 -8.81 9.62 7.50
N LEU A 528 -9.63 9.36 6.48
CA LEU A 528 -9.22 9.54 5.08
C LEU A 528 -8.95 10.99 4.72
N GLU A 529 -9.58 11.94 5.41
CA GLU A 529 -9.27 13.37 5.26
C GLU A 529 -7.87 13.70 5.76
N HIS A 530 -7.45 13.11 6.90
CA HIS A 530 -6.10 13.31 7.42
C HIS A 530 -5.04 12.68 6.50
N GLU A 531 -5.36 11.52 5.93
CA GLU A 531 -4.54 10.84 4.93
C GLU A 531 -4.36 11.69 3.68
N ASP A 532 -5.47 12.15 3.08
CA ASP A 532 -5.49 12.98 1.87
C ASP A 532 -4.75 14.30 2.08
N GLU A 533 -4.84 14.90 3.27
CA GLU A 533 -4.15 16.13 3.64
C GLU A 533 -2.67 15.94 4.01
N GLY A 534 -2.19 14.69 4.00
CA GLY A 534 -0.75 14.39 4.09
C GLY A 534 -0.30 13.50 5.23
N MET A 535 -1.19 13.01 6.14
CA MET A 535 -0.80 12.09 7.24
C MET A 535 -0.59 10.66 6.73
N MET A 536 0.28 10.52 5.74
CA MET A 536 0.72 9.28 5.14
C MET A 536 2.23 9.29 4.91
N SER A 537 2.88 8.16 4.95
CA SER A 537 4.30 8.02 4.65
C SER A 537 4.58 6.71 3.91
N PRO A 538 5.40 6.77 2.85
CA PRO A 538 5.87 5.54 2.21
C PRO A 538 6.88 4.83 3.10
N VAL A 539 6.96 3.51 2.94
CA VAL A 539 8.00 2.66 3.50
C VAL A 539 8.52 1.73 2.42
N PHE A 540 9.81 1.42 2.45
CA PHE A 540 10.43 0.53 1.48
C PHE A 540 10.97 -0.71 2.16
N GLN A 541 10.56 -1.89 1.67
CA GLN A 541 10.98 -3.18 2.17
C GLN A 541 11.93 -3.86 1.17
N PHE A 542 13.07 -4.36 1.65
CA PHE A 542 14.10 -4.97 0.81
C PHE A 542 14.56 -6.32 1.35
N GLY A 543 15.03 -7.19 0.44
CA GLY A 543 15.54 -8.50 0.81
C GLY A 543 16.98 -8.46 1.33
N ALA A 544 17.28 -9.23 2.37
CA ALA A 544 18.63 -9.36 2.95
C ALA A 544 19.68 -9.93 1.95
N THR A 545 19.22 -10.57 0.89
CA THR A 545 20.06 -11.19 -0.14
C THR A 545 20.37 -10.28 -1.32
N GLU A 546 19.84 -9.06 -1.34
CA GLU A 546 20.20 -8.08 -2.37
C GLU A 546 21.69 -7.80 -2.34
N GLY A 547 22.40 -8.42 -3.25
CA GLY A 547 23.84 -8.38 -3.28
C GLY A 547 24.38 -7.59 -4.46
N LEU A 548 25.52 -6.94 -4.23
CA LEU A 548 26.26 -6.24 -5.25
C LEU A 548 27.04 -7.21 -6.12
N ARG A 549 27.02 -7.04 -7.44
CA ARG A 549 27.73 -7.83 -8.43
C ARG A 549 28.78 -6.97 -9.12
N LEU A 550 30.05 -7.21 -8.83
CA LEU A 550 31.15 -6.42 -9.36
C LEU A 550 31.97 -7.25 -10.34
N PRO A 551 32.03 -6.90 -11.65
CA PRO A 551 32.97 -7.51 -12.55
C PRO A 551 34.41 -7.33 -12.06
N LEU A 552 35.21 -8.41 -12.06
CA LEU A 552 36.59 -8.42 -11.57
C LEU A 552 37.60 -7.88 -12.60
N GLY A 553 37.33 -6.78 -13.27
CA GLY A 553 38.23 -6.15 -14.24
C GLY A 553 37.55 -5.84 -15.56
N THR A 554 38.08 -4.84 -16.28
CA THR A 554 37.51 -4.37 -17.55
C THR A 554 37.45 -5.46 -18.62
N ASP A 555 38.30 -6.50 -18.48
CA ASP A 555 38.39 -7.63 -19.39
C ASP A 555 38.23 -8.99 -18.67
N SER A 556 37.79 -8.99 -17.42
CA SER A 556 37.65 -10.22 -16.65
C SER A 556 36.34 -10.96 -17.02
N PRO A 557 36.40 -12.27 -17.20
CA PRO A 557 35.21 -13.12 -17.33
C PRO A 557 34.59 -13.49 -15.97
N SER A 558 35.15 -13.02 -14.87
CA SER A 558 34.74 -13.36 -13.51
C SER A 558 34.09 -12.13 -12.83
N THR A 559 33.13 -12.40 -11.97
CA THR A 559 32.37 -11.42 -11.22
C THR A 559 32.45 -11.75 -9.73
N LEU A 560 32.79 -10.78 -8.91
CA LEU A 560 32.69 -10.85 -7.46
C LEU A 560 31.24 -10.68 -7.05
N VAL A 561 30.76 -11.54 -6.17
CA VAL A 561 29.42 -11.51 -5.58
C VAL A 561 29.55 -11.10 -4.11
N LEU A 562 28.93 -10.00 -3.76
CA LEU A 562 28.77 -9.54 -2.38
C LEU A 562 27.30 -9.70 -1.96
N ASN A 563 27.02 -9.96 -0.69
CA ASN A 563 25.65 -9.90 -0.15
C ASN A 563 25.22 -8.44 0.08
N GLY A 564 23.97 -8.22 0.47
CA GLY A 564 23.41 -6.89 0.77
C GLY A 564 24.16 -6.13 1.88
N ARG A 565 25.00 -6.81 2.65
CA ARG A 565 25.88 -6.21 3.67
C ARG A 565 27.29 -5.92 3.14
N GLY A 566 27.55 -6.11 1.83
CA GLY A 566 28.86 -5.91 1.23
C GLY A 566 29.89 -7.02 1.56
N THR A 567 29.47 -8.12 2.18
CA THR A 567 30.35 -9.27 2.49
C THR A 567 30.50 -10.14 1.25
N GLU A 568 31.73 -10.62 0.99
CA GLU A 568 32.00 -11.51 -0.13
C GLU A 568 31.31 -12.87 0.05
N VAL A 569 30.48 -13.23 -0.92
CA VAL A 569 29.83 -14.53 -1.01
C VAL A 569 30.66 -15.48 -1.88
N GLY A 570 31.31 -14.96 -2.90
CA GLY A 570 32.14 -15.74 -3.80
C GLY A 570 32.41 -15.08 -5.15
N THR A 571 32.95 -15.85 -6.07
CA THR A 571 33.25 -15.41 -7.43
C THR A 571 32.58 -16.33 -8.45
N VAL A 572 31.84 -15.74 -9.39
CA VAL A 572 31.15 -16.45 -10.47
C VAL A 572 31.86 -16.20 -11.81
N ARG A 573 32.19 -17.31 -12.52
CA ARG A 573 32.68 -17.30 -13.92
C ARG A 573 31.58 -17.81 -14.85
N ALA A 574 30.63 -16.94 -15.18
CA ALA A 574 29.43 -17.31 -15.95
C ALA A 574 29.76 -17.91 -17.35
N PHE A 575 30.88 -17.49 -17.98
CA PHE A 575 31.29 -17.91 -19.32
C PHE A 575 32.72 -18.46 -19.32
N PRO A 576 32.95 -19.76 -19.03
CA PRO A 576 34.29 -20.34 -18.85
C PRO A 576 35.26 -20.13 -20.02
N ASN A 577 34.75 -20.12 -21.27
CA ASN A 577 35.55 -19.99 -22.49
C ASN A 577 35.57 -18.58 -23.06
N TYR A 578 34.92 -17.61 -22.40
CA TYR A 578 34.91 -16.21 -22.83
C TYR A 578 36.04 -15.46 -22.12
N ARG A 579 36.79 -14.65 -22.89
CA ARG A 579 37.93 -13.87 -22.38
C ARG A 579 37.67 -12.37 -22.35
N GLY A 580 36.48 -11.94 -22.65
CA GLY A 580 36.10 -10.53 -22.63
C GLY A 580 35.35 -10.12 -21.35
N PRO A 581 35.03 -8.85 -21.22
CA PRO A 581 34.29 -8.33 -20.07
C PRO A 581 32.90 -8.96 -19.97
N VAL A 582 32.48 -9.23 -18.75
CA VAL A 582 31.13 -9.68 -18.41
C VAL A 582 30.36 -8.49 -17.80
N VAL A 583 29.14 -8.30 -18.25
CA VAL A 583 28.20 -7.38 -17.62
C VAL A 583 27.25 -8.16 -16.73
N THR A 584 26.80 -7.56 -15.65
CA THR A 584 25.96 -8.20 -14.63
C THR A 584 24.82 -7.29 -14.22
N ALA A 585 23.69 -7.90 -13.90
CA ALA A 585 22.57 -7.25 -13.27
C ALA A 585 21.92 -8.23 -12.29
N SER A 586 21.24 -7.71 -11.27
CA SER A 586 20.43 -8.50 -10.34
C SER A 586 19.15 -7.75 -10.02
N GLY A 587 18.11 -8.48 -9.72
CA GLY A 587 16.82 -7.97 -9.27
C GLY A 587 16.12 -9.01 -8.43
N ILE A 588 15.13 -8.59 -7.67
CA ILE A 588 14.35 -9.42 -6.78
C ILE A 588 12.92 -9.45 -7.27
N GLY A 589 12.35 -10.66 -7.30
CA GLY A 589 10.95 -10.87 -7.60
C GLY A 589 10.21 -11.39 -6.37
N THR A 590 8.91 -11.21 -6.37
CA THR A 590 8.02 -11.84 -5.41
C THR A 590 7.72 -13.27 -5.85
N SER A 591 7.54 -14.19 -4.90
CA SER A 591 7.04 -15.52 -5.22
C SER A 591 5.53 -15.54 -5.12
N THR A 592 4.86 -15.95 -6.19
CA THR A 592 3.42 -16.23 -6.20
C THR A 592 3.10 -17.67 -5.79
N GLU A 593 4.11 -18.49 -5.50
CA GLU A 593 3.91 -19.86 -5.04
C GLU A 593 3.40 -19.86 -3.59
N SER A 594 2.48 -20.76 -3.26
CA SER A 594 2.05 -20.98 -1.88
C SER A 594 3.26 -21.31 -1.02
N ARG A 595 3.48 -20.55 0.04
CA ARG A 595 4.62 -20.73 0.93
C ARG A 595 4.28 -21.67 2.07
N PRO A 596 5.24 -22.43 2.57
CA PRO A 596 5.01 -23.22 3.77
C PRO A 596 4.66 -22.27 4.93
N MET A 597 3.74 -22.71 5.79
CA MET A 597 3.41 -21.99 7.02
C MET A 597 4.59 -22.01 7.99
N PRO A 598 4.85 -20.94 8.74
CA PRO A 598 5.80 -20.99 9.84
C PRO A 598 5.34 -21.98 10.90
N PRO A 599 6.24 -22.50 11.74
CA PRO A 599 5.87 -23.40 12.84
C PRO A 599 5.09 -22.62 13.92
N LEU A 600 3.77 -22.45 13.78
CA LEU A 600 2.92 -21.66 14.69
C LEU A 600 3.03 -22.09 16.17
N ASN A 601 3.47 -23.33 16.43
CA ASN A 601 3.77 -23.81 17.78
C ASN A 601 5.24 -23.61 18.17
N GLY A 602 6.02 -22.94 17.33
CA GLY A 602 7.44 -22.65 17.59
C GLY A 602 7.63 -21.47 18.54
N THR A 603 8.86 -21.33 19.03
CA THR A 603 9.29 -20.12 19.75
C THR A 603 9.35 -18.92 18.80
N ALA A 604 9.29 -17.71 19.33
CA ALA A 604 9.46 -16.49 18.53
C ALA A 604 10.76 -16.51 17.70
N GLU A 605 11.85 -17.10 18.23
CA GLU A 605 13.14 -17.22 17.53
C GLU A 605 13.07 -18.22 16.37
N GLU A 606 12.37 -19.34 16.51
CA GLU A 606 12.18 -20.32 15.43
C GLU A 606 11.34 -19.74 14.31
N ILE A 607 10.29 -18.98 14.65
CA ILE A 607 9.46 -18.27 13.67
C ILE A 607 10.26 -17.17 12.98
N ASN A 608 11.05 -16.39 13.71
CA ASN A 608 11.96 -15.38 13.14
C ASN A 608 13.00 -16.02 12.21
N ALA A 609 13.58 -17.15 12.63
CA ALA A 609 14.53 -17.89 11.80
C ALA A 609 13.88 -18.36 10.51
N PHE A 610 12.63 -18.84 10.58
CA PHE A 610 11.86 -19.22 9.39
C PHE A 610 11.75 -18.05 8.40
N PHE A 611 11.29 -16.88 8.83
CA PHE A 611 11.15 -15.71 7.94
C PHE A 611 12.49 -15.21 7.40
N ARG A 612 13.56 -15.24 8.18
CA ARG A 612 14.91 -14.90 7.71
C ARG A 612 15.44 -15.86 6.65
N THR A 613 14.90 -17.06 6.56
CA THR A 613 15.26 -18.07 5.54
C THR A 613 14.35 -18.04 4.32
N GLN A 614 13.20 -17.32 4.39
CA GLN A 614 12.35 -17.11 3.23
C GLN A 614 13.07 -16.17 2.27
N VAL A 615 13.70 -16.77 1.29
CA VAL A 615 14.48 -16.04 0.30
C VAL A 615 13.53 -15.44 -0.73
N THR A 616 13.57 -14.13 -0.86
CA THR A 616 13.05 -13.46 -2.06
C THR A 616 13.75 -14.07 -3.27
N LYS A 617 13.02 -14.32 -4.37
CA LYS A 617 13.64 -14.91 -5.58
C LYS A 617 14.60 -13.91 -6.21
N GLU A 618 15.88 -14.01 -5.85
CA GLU A 618 16.93 -13.22 -6.51
C GLU A 618 17.22 -13.78 -7.89
N THR A 619 17.14 -12.95 -8.91
CA THR A 619 17.55 -13.24 -10.27
C THR A 619 18.83 -12.51 -10.61
N MET A 620 19.86 -13.26 -11.00
CA MET A 620 21.11 -12.72 -11.51
C MET A 620 21.24 -12.97 -13.01
N ALA A 621 21.53 -11.93 -13.77
CA ALA A 621 21.82 -12.04 -15.20
C ALA A 621 23.29 -11.68 -15.49
N PHE A 622 23.95 -12.50 -16.28
CA PHE A 622 25.31 -12.27 -16.76
C PHE A 622 25.31 -12.23 -18.29
N GLY A 623 25.95 -11.24 -18.88
CA GLY A 623 26.01 -11.06 -20.31
C GLY A 623 27.43 -10.85 -20.85
N THR A 624 27.66 -11.26 -22.12
CA THR A 624 28.92 -10.96 -22.81
C THR A 624 29.00 -9.48 -23.11
N GLY A 625 29.96 -8.75 -22.53
CA GLY A 625 30.02 -7.27 -22.58
C GLY A 625 30.70 -6.65 -23.80
N ALA A 626 31.42 -7.43 -24.63
CA ALA A 626 32.18 -6.89 -25.77
C ALA A 626 31.97 -7.65 -27.11
N ARG A 627 31.69 -8.91 -27.08
CA ARG A 627 31.48 -9.74 -28.28
C ARG A 627 30.39 -10.77 -28.05
N GLY A 628 29.50 -10.92 -29.05
CA GLY A 628 28.33 -11.79 -28.93
C GLY A 628 27.21 -11.14 -28.14
N SER A 629 26.14 -11.88 -27.90
CA SER A 629 24.97 -11.41 -27.15
C SER A 629 24.40 -12.50 -26.24
N ARG A 630 25.30 -13.33 -25.70
CA ARG A 630 24.87 -14.42 -24.82
C ARG A 630 24.56 -13.90 -23.42
N VAL A 631 23.42 -14.33 -22.91
CA VAL A 631 22.95 -14.07 -21.53
C VAL A 631 22.81 -15.39 -20.80
N LYS A 632 23.16 -15.42 -19.52
CA LYS A 632 22.91 -16.51 -18.60
C LYS A 632 22.22 -15.99 -17.36
N VAL A 633 21.20 -16.71 -16.91
CA VAL A 633 20.39 -16.39 -15.75
C VAL A 633 20.67 -17.40 -14.65
N TYR A 634 20.74 -16.93 -13.43
CA TYR A 634 20.90 -17.71 -12.21
C TYR A 634 19.84 -17.24 -11.21
N GLU A 635 19.17 -18.15 -10.57
CA GLU A 635 18.11 -17.84 -9.60
C GLU A 635 18.48 -18.38 -8.22
N ASN A 636 18.12 -17.65 -7.18
CA ASN A 636 18.24 -18.07 -5.77
C ASN A 636 19.65 -18.55 -5.35
N GLY A 637 20.70 -17.84 -5.79
CA GLY A 637 22.08 -18.20 -5.46
C GLY A 637 22.60 -19.49 -6.13
N ALA A 638 21.86 -20.04 -7.10
CA ALA A 638 22.29 -21.23 -7.83
C ALA A 638 23.67 -21.03 -8.48
N LEU A 639 24.51 -22.06 -8.42
CA LEU A 639 25.82 -22.03 -9.05
C LEU A 639 25.77 -22.48 -10.53
N THR A 640 24.65 -23.03 -10.97
CA THR A 640 24.40 -23.42 -12.36
C THR A 640 23.34 -22.50 -12.95
N PRO A 641 23.49 -22.06 -14.23
CA PRO A 641 22.49 -21.18 -14.83
C PRO A 641 21.17 -21.91 -15.04
N THR A 642 20.06 -21.26 -14.65
CA THR A 642 18.69 -21.72 -14.91
C THR A 642 18.28 -21.50 -16.36
N ALA A 643 18.85 -20.46 -17.02
CA ALA A 643 18.66 -20.22 -18.44
C ALA A 643 19.95 -19.76 -19.14
N SER A 644 20.03 -19.99 -20.45
CA SER A 644 21.13 -19.50 -21.29
C SER A 644 20.64 -19.28 -22.72
N PHE A 645 20.68 -18.04 -23.20
CA PHE A 645 20.14 -17.66 -24.50
C PHE A 645 21.00 -16.60 -25.22
N ARG A 646 20.68 -16.32 -26.49
CA ARG A 646 21.23 -15.20 -27.25
C ARG A 646 20.20 -14.09 -27.35
N ALA A 647 20.51 -12.93 -26.79
CA ALA A 647 19.60 -11.80 -26.77
C ALA A 647 19.39 -11.15 -28.15
N PHE A 648 20.42 -11.14 -28.98
CA PHE A 648 20.34 -10.57 -30.33
C PHE A 648 20.99 -11.51 -31.37
N THR A 649 20.50 -11.41 -32.61
CA THR A 649 21.05 -12.09 -33.81
C THR A 649 21.58 -11.06 -34.81
N GLY A 650 22.31 -11.50 -35.83
CA GLY A 650 22.84 -10.62 -36.87
C GLY A 650 23.80 -9.55 -36.31
N ARG A 651 23.80 -8.37 -36.90
CA ARG A 651 24.67 -7.25 -36.52
C ARG A 651 24.46 -6.78 -35.07
N ALA A 652 23.21 -6.73 -34.59
CA ALA A 652 22.91 -6.33 -33.22
C ALA A 652 23.50 -7.27 -32.16
N GLY A 653 23.81 -8.52 -32.52
CA GLY A 653 24.40 -9.51 -31.62
C GLY A 653 25.93 -9.54 -31.62
N THR A 654 26.65 -8.62 -32.27
CA THR A 654 28.12 -8.69 -32.39
C THR A 654 28.88 -7.87 -31.34
N GLY A 655 28.26 -6.83 -30.76
CA GLY A 655 28.95 -5.81 -29.95
C GLY A 655 28.91 -6.07 -28.43
N GLY A 656 28.34 -7.17 -27.99
CA GLY A 656 28.04 -7.39 -26.58
C GLY A 656 26.66 -6.87 -26.16
N VAL A 657 26.36 -6.97 -24.88
CA VAL A 657 25.09 -6.51 -24.29
C VAL A 657 25.32 -5.65 -23.06
N SER A 658 24.36 -4.80 -22.75
CA SER A 658 24.11 -4.23 -21.41
C SER A 658 22.90 -4.93 -20.80
N LEU A 659 22.83 -4.98 -19.49
CA LEU A 659 21.80 -5.72 -18.75
C LEU A 659 21.24 -4.87 -17.62
N ALA A 660 19.93 -5.02 -17.39
CA ALA A 660 19.25 -4.67 -16.17
C ALA A 660 18.25 -5.77 -15.82
N VAL A 661 17.89 -5.87 -14.57
CA VAL A 661 16.91 -6.84 -14.05
C VAL A 661 16.00 -6.10 -13.09
N GLY A 662 14.69 -6.19 -13.29
CA GLY A 662 13.70 -5.50 -12.45
C GLY A 662 12.29 -6.04 -12.64
N ALA A 663 11.37 -5.57 -11.83
CA ALA A 663 9.97 -5.97 -11.83
C ALA A 663 9.16 -5.06 -12.75
N LEU A 664 9.24 -5.30 -14.07
CA LEU A 664 8.51 -4.51 -15.08
C LEU A 664 7.02 -4.82 -15.13
N GLY A 665 6.58 -5.84 -14.47
CA GLY A 665 5.18 -6.22 -14.45
C GLY A 665 4.99 -7.71 -14.29
N ASP A 666 3.74 -8.11 -14.34
CA ASP A 666 3.25 -9.46 -14.18
C ASP A 666 3.71 -10.16 -12.90
N ARG A 667 2.95 -9.93 -11.80
CA ARG A 667 2.99 -10.73 -10.57
C ARG A 667 4.31 -10.69 -9.78
N GLY A 668 5.01 -9.55 -9.82
CA GLY A 668 6.31 -9.47 -9.15
C GLY A 668 7.36 -10.37 -9.78
N THR A 669 7.14 -10.83 -11.02
CA THR A 669 8.16 -11.55 -11.77
C THR A 669 9.22 -10.59 -12.27
N VAL A 670 10.46 -11.02 -12.14
CA VAL A 670 11.60 -10.25 -12.62
C VAL A 670 11.76 -10.42 -14.11
N ASN A 671 11.97 -9.32 -14.79
CA ASN A 671 12.28 -9.29 -16.21
C ASN A 671 13.75 -8.95 -16.46
N ILE A 672 14.29 -9.43 -17.57
CA ILE A 672 15.66 -9.16 -17.99
C ILE A 672 15.64 -8.22 -19.18
N VAL A 673 16.07 -6.97 -18.96
CA VAL A 673 16.22 -5.96 -19.98
C VAL A 673 17.61 -6.02 -20.59
N VAL A 674 17.67 -6.16 -21.91
CA VAL A 674 18.94 -6.33 -22.63
C VAL A 674 19.07 -5.26 -23.69
N GLY A 675 20.06 -4.38 -23.55
CA GLY A 675 20.46 -3.39 -24.54
C GLY A 675 21.56 -3.91 -25.45
N SER A 676 21.46 -3.68 -26.77
CA SER A 676 22.52 -4.00 -27.72
C SER A 676 23.68 -3.02 -27.65
N ARG A 677 24.90 -3.52 -27.52
CA ARG A 677 26.14 -2.74 -27.57
C ARG A 677 26.75 -2.69 -28.96
N ALA A 678 26.08 -3.24 -29.96
CA ALA A 678 26.51 -3.19 -31.35
C ALA A 678 26.19 -1.85 -31.99
N ALA A 679 26.97 -1.44 -32.99
CA ALA A 679 26.67 -0.26 -33.78
C ALA A 679 25.34 -0.42 -34.53
N GLY A 680 24.45 0.55 -34.38
CA GLY A 680 23.13 0.52 -35.02
C GLY A 680 22.11 1.43 -34.32
N PRO A 681 20.81 1.22 -34.51
CA PRO A 681 19.77 1.86 -33.73
C PRO A 681 19.85 1.42 -32.25
N ALA A 682 19.22 2.18 -31.35
CA ALA A 682 19.10 1.84 -29.93
C ALA A 682 18.10 0.67 -29.76
N ASN A 683 18.62 -0.55 -29.74
CA ASN A 683 17.80 -1.77 -29.61
C ASN A 683 17.81 -2.30 -28.20
N VAL A 684 16.62 -2.50 -27.65
CA VAL A 684 16.36 -3.05 -26.33
C VAL A 684 15.40 -4.23 -26.47
N ARG A 685 15.64 -5.30 -25.73
CA ARG A 685 14.78 -6.48 -25.65
C ARG A 685 14.48 -6.84 -24.20
N LEU A 686 13.26 -7.25 -23.97
CA LEU A 686 12.75 -7.73 -22.68
C LEU A 686 12.58 -9.24 -22.74
N PHE A 687 13.08 -9.94 -21.73
CA PHE A 687 12.98 -11.38 -21.59
C PHE A 687 12.45 -11.76 -20.20
N ASP A 688 11.78 -12.92 -20.13
CA ASP A 688 11.53 -13.60 -18.87
C ASP A 688 12.82 -14.26 -18.31
N THR A 689 12.75 -14.79 -17.09
CA THR A 689 13.90 -15.50 -16.46
C THR A 689 14.26 -16.81 -17.15
N LYS A 690 13.37 -17.34 -18.00
CA LYS A 690 13.62 -18.54 -18.83
C LYS A 690 14.32 -18.23 -20.14
N GLY A 691 14.43 -16.93 -20.50
CA GLY A 691 15.02 -16.44 -21.75
C GLY A 691 14.03 -16.36 -22.90
N THR A 692 12.73 -16.40 -22.65
CA THR A 692 11.69 -16.15 -23.65
C THR A 692 11.65 -14.66 -23.97
N LEU A 693 11.68 -14.28 -25.24
CA LEU A 693 11.53 -12.90 -25.67
C LEU A 693 10.07 -12.46 -25.45
N LEU A 694 9.88 -11.46 -24.62
CA LEU A 694 8.57 -10.86 -24.34
C LEU A 694 8.30 -9.67 -25.27
N ARG A 695 9.27 -8.74 -25.39
CA ARG A 695 9.13 -7.50 -26.16
C ARG A 695 10.45 -7.10 -26.84
N GLU A 696 10.35 -6.36 -27.94
CA GLU A 696 11.49 -5.76 -28.63
C GLU A 696 11.18 -4.30 -28.96
N PHE A 697 12.11 -3.42 -28.65
CA PHE A 697 12.06 -1.99 -28.94
C PHE A 697 13.25 -1.61 -29.83
N ILE A 698 12.98 -1.07 -30.98
CA ILE A 698 14.00 -0.67 -31.97
C ILE A 698 13.96 0.84 -32.14
N GLY A 699 15.13 1.50 -31.96
CA GLY A 699 15.22 2.95 -32.12
C GLY A 699 14.66 3.74 -30.95
N VAL A 700 14.71 3.19 -29.72
CA VAL A 700 14.25 3.83 -28.46
C VAL A 700 14.80 5.25 -28.31
N LEU A 701 16.07 5.46 -28.69
CA LEU A 701 16.69 6.78 -28.83
C LEU A 701 16.83 7.16 -30.30
N PRO A 702 16.70 8.45 -30.67
CA PRO A 702 16.76 8.90 -32.05
C PRO A 702 18.17 8.75 -32.66
N GLY A 703 18.25 8.15 -33.80
CA GLY A 703 19.50 8.07 -34.63
C GLY A 703 20.25 6.73 -34.51
N LYS A 704 21.54 6.75 -34.87
CA LYS A 704 22.41 5.56 -34.84
C LYS A 704 23.51 5.74 -33.83
N PHE A 705 23.79 4.69 -33.07
CA PHE A 705 24.75 4.65 -31.98
C PHE A 705 25.93 3.75 -32.34
N PRO A 706 27.18 4.29 -32.37
CA PRO A 706 28.36 3.51 -32.81
C PRO A 706 28.69 2.36 -31.83
N ASN A 707 28.37 2.51 -30.54
CA ASN A 707 28.65 1.55 -29.48
C ASN A 707 27.39 1.05 -28.80
N GLY A 708 26.19 1.28 -29.39
CA GLY A 708 24.92 0.87 -28.84
C GLY A 708 24.49 1.64 -27.60
N VAL A 709 23.77 0.97 -26.68
CA VAL A 709 23.17 1.59 -25.50
C VAL A 709 23.49 0.88 -24.21
N ASN A 710 23.39 1.60 -23.08
CA ASN A 710 23.28 1.05 -21.75
C ASN A 710 21.80 1.02 -21.35
N VAL A 711 21.46 0.13 -20.40
CA VAL A 711 20.11 0.01 -19.83
C VAL A 711 20.19 -0.01 -18.29
N ALA A 712 19.15 0.51 -17.66
CA ALA A 712 18.85 0.38 -16.25
C ALA A 712 17.33 0.17 -16.09
N VAL A 713 16.89 -0.20 -14.91
CA VAL A 713 15.47 -0.28 -14.54
C VAL A 713 15.25 0.39 -13.19
N GLY A 714 14.06 0.89 -12.98
CA GLY A 714 13.58 1.46 -11.72
C GLY A 714 12.33 2.30 -11.95
N ASP A 715 11.48 2.38 -10.95
CA ASP A 715 10.19 3.07 -10.96
C ASP A 715 10.38 4.60 -10.93
N VAL A 716 10.58 5.23 -12.10
CA VAL A 716 10.94 6.65 -12.20
C VAL A 716 9.75 7.60 -12.20
N ASP A 717 8.55 7.13 -12.50
CA ASP A 717 7.33 7.94 -12.41
C ASP A 717 6.54 7.71 -11.10
N ALA A 718 7.01 6.76 -10.29
CA ALA A 718 6.50 6.42 -8.96
C ALA A 718 5.17 5.66 -8.95
N ASP A 719 4.82 5.00 -10.04
CA ASP A 719 3.61 4.17 -10.17
C ASP A 719 3.81 2.71 -9.70
N ASN A 720 4.98 2.40 -9.10
CA ASN A 720 5.38 1.09 -8.60
C ASN A 720 5.53 -0.01 -9.68
N TYR A 721 5.68 0.40 -10.95
CA TYR A 721 6.20 -0.43 -12.03
C TYR A 721 7.63 -0.01 -12.35
N ASP A 722 8.55 -0.95 -12.44
CA ASP A 722 9.90 -0.59 -12.89
C ASP A 722 9.90 -0.15 -14.35
N ASP A 723 10.43 1.03 -14.63
CA ASP A 723 10.58 1.59 -15.97
C ASP A 723 11.88 1.13 -16.64
N VAL A 724 11.91 1.19 -17.98
CA VAL A 724 13.10 0.88 -18.75
C VAL A 724 13.87 2.14 -19.10
N ILE A 725 15.01 2.35 -18.46
CA ILE A 725 15.90 3.50 -18.73
C ILE A 725 16.94 3.09 -19.77
N VAL A 726 17.05 3.87 -20.84
CA VAL A 726 17.99 3.64 -21.95
C VAL A 726 18.88 4.86 -22.12
N SER A 727 20.20 4.65 -22.16
CA SER A 727 21.16 5.73 -22.33
C SER A 727 22.18 5.45 -23.43
N ALA A 728 22.62 6.51 -24.09
CA ALA A 728 23.63 6.45 -25.15
C ALA A 728 25.00 6.08 -24.59
N ARG A 729 25.69 5.14 -25.25
CA ARG A 729 27.08 4.83 -24.96
C ARG A 729 28.06 5.81 -25.64
N ALA A 730 29.34 5.72 -25.23
CA ALA A 730 30.43 6.51 -25.76
C ALA A 730 30.43 6.57 -27.32
N GLY A 731 30.73 7.73 -27.89
CA GLY A 731 30.65 7.99 -29.33
C GLY A 731 29.41 8.81 -29.74
N ARG A 732 28.52 9.08 -28.80
CA ARG A 732 27.34 9.95 -28.93
C ARG A 732 27.19 10.81 -27.68
N GLU A 733 26.39 11.85 -27.79
CA GLU A 733 25.93 12.68 -26.70
C GLU A 733 25.26 11.85 -25.62
N ALA A 734 25.34 12.29 -24.36
CA ALA A 734 24.84 11.57 -23.19
C ALA A 734 23.30 11.65 -23.07
N ILE A 735 22.57 11.25 -24.11
CA ILE A 735 21.11 11.22 -24.11
C ILE A 735 20.60 10.02 -23.33
N ILE A 736 19.57 10.26 -22.51
CA ILE A 736 18.89 9.29 -21.63
C ILE A 736 17.40 9.40 -21.86
N THR A 737 16.68 8.28 -21.91
CA THR A 737 15.22 8.23 -21.91
C THR A 737 14.73 7.11 -20.98
N ALA A 738 13.55 7.27 -20.39
CA ALA A 738 12.83 6.24 -19.67
C ALA A 738 11.53 5.91 -20.42
N LEU A 739 11.18 4.64 -20.50
CA LEU A 739 9.94 4.12 -21.06
C LEU A 739 9.09 3.55 -19.94
N SER A 740 7.81 3.93 -19.89
CA SER A 740 6.86 3.45 -18.87
C SER A 740 6.81 1.91 -18.85
N GLY A 741 7.10 1.36 -17.67
CA GLY A 741 7.00 -0.07 -17.39
C GLY A 741 5.56 -0.56 -17.46
N ARG A 742 4.63 0.22 -16.93
CA ARG A 742 3.19 -0.04 -16.99
C ARG A 742 2.68 -0.21 -18.43
N ASP A 743 3.06 0.70 -19.31
CA ASP A 743 2.70 0.60 -20.73
C ASP A 743 3.32 -0.62 -21.41
N ILE A 744 4.56 -0.94 -21.05
CA ILE A 744 5.25 -2.12 -21.58
C ILE A 744 4.49 -3.38 -21.21
N VAL A 745 4.04 -3.51 -19.97
CA VAL A 745 3.27 -4.65 -19.47
C VAL A 745 1.89 -4.72 -20.11
N ASN A 746 1.19 -3.60 -20.20
CA ASN A 746 -0.13 -3.51 -20.83
C ASN A 746 -0.11 -3.71 -22.35
N GLY A 747 1.05 -3.97 -22.91
CA GLY A 747 1.18 -4.30 -24.33
C GLY A 747 1.12 -3.10 -25.25
N VAL A 748 1.23 -1.87 -24.75
CA VAL A 748 1.25 -0.64 -25.56
C VAL A 748 2.39 -0.70 -26.57
N ALA A 749 2.10 -0.46 -27.86
CA ALA A 749 3.08 -0.65 -28.93
C ALA A 749 4.22 0.37 -28.91
N ASP A 750 3.93 1.62 -28.52
CA ASP A 750 4.91 2.70 -28.30
C ASP A 750 4.71 3.21 -26.87
N PRO A 751 5.40 2.64 -25.87
CA PRO A 751 5.29 3.03 -24.47
C PRO A 751 5.61 4.50 -24.27
N GLU A 752 4.90 5.15 -23.36
CA GLU A 752 5.15 6.53 -23.01
C GLU A 752 6.59 6.73 -22.54
N ARG A 753 7.14 7.89 -22.84
CA ARG A 753 8.46 8.30 -22.37
C ARG A 753 8.29 9.18 -21.14
N CYS A 754 8.55 8.61 -19.98
CA CYS A 754 8.52 9.34 -18.72
C CYS A 754 9.43 10.57 -18.77
N PHE A 755 10.59 10.47 -19.40
CA PHE A 755 11.44 11.61 -19.70
C PHE A 755 12.42 11.32 -20.83
N THR A 756 12.97 12.40 -21.43
CA THR A 756 14.14 12.36 -22.29
C THR A 756 14.99 13.61 -22.05
N PHE A 757 16.25 13.46 -21.69
CA PHE A 757 17.16 14.57 -21.51
C PHE A 757 18.61 14.23 -21.85
N VAL A 758 19.48 15.26 -21.91
CA VAL A 758 20.91 15.11 -22.17
C VAL A 758 21.68 15.44 -20.90
N ALA A 759 22.35 14.43 -20.34
CA ALA A 759 23.20 14.65 -19.17
C ALA A 759 24.44 15.47 -19.53
N PRO A 760 24.97 16.30 -18.60
CA PRO A 760 26.19 17.07 -18.84
C PRO A 760 27.39 16.18 -19.18
N GLY A 761 28.10 16.55 -20.28
CA GLY A 761 29.24 15.83 -20.75
C GLY A 761 29.72 16.36 -22.10
N GLY A 762 30.77 15.75 -22.67
CA GLY A 762 31.17 16.02 -24.05
C GLY A 762 30.23 15.37 -25.09
N SER A 763 30.16 15.91 -26.29
CA SER A 763 29.29 15.44 -27.36
C SER A 763 29.49 13.96 -27.78
N ARG A 764 30.48 13.26 -27.20
CA ARG A 764 30.81 11.85 -27.48
C ARG A 764 31.08 11.03 -26.24
N ASP A 765 30.80 11.55 -25.04
CA ASP A 765 31.20 10.88 -23.80
C ASP A 765 30.33 9.68 -23.46
N GLY A 766 29.07 9.68 -23.92
CA GLY A 766 28.09 8.66 -23.50
C GLY A 766 27.87 8.70 -22.00
N VAL A 767 26.95 7.90 -21.49
CA VAL A 767 26.60 7.89 -20.07
C VAL A 767 26.18 6.50 -19.60
N LYS A 768 26.65 6.11 -18.42
CA LYS A 768 26.11 4.99 -17.65
C LYS A 768 25.08 5.50 -16.67
N VAL A 769 24.06 4.70 -16.45
CA VAL A 769 22.91 5.01 -15.61
C VAL A 769 22.68 3.92 -14.57
N ALA A 770 22.16 4.33 -13.41
CA ALA A 770 21.56 3.48 -12.38
C ALA A 770 20.43 4.25 -11.72
N VAL A 771 19.55 3.57 -11.02
CA VAL A 771 18.42 4.13 -10.29
C VAL A 771 18.48 3.67 -8.84
N GLY A 772 18.10 4.52 -7.89
CA GLY A 772 18.05 4.15 -6.49
C GLY A 772 17.46 5.24 -5.59
N TYR A 773 16.92 4.85 -4.45
CA TYR A 773 16.30 5.74 -3.47
C TYR A 773 17.36 6.33 -2.53
N LEU A 774 17.93 7.47 -2.86
CA LEU A 774 19.00 8.09 -2.10
C LEU A 774 18.53 9.13 -1.08
N ALA A 775 17.26 9.50 -1.12
CA ALA A 775 16.54 10.40 -0.20
C ALA A 775 17.36 11.60 0.34
N PRO A 776 17.77 12.57 -0.49
CA PRO A 776 18.17 13.87 0.04
C PRO A 776 16.93 14.56 0.63
N ALA A 777 17.14 15.35 1.69
CA ALA A 777 16.06 16.04 2.41
C ALA A 777 15.16 16.98 1.57
N THR A 778 15.46 17.13 0.29
CA THR A 778 14.78 18.06 -0.65
C THR A 778 14.02 17.35 -1.77
N VAL A 779 13.95 16.00 -1.75
CA VAL A 779 13.34 15.20 -2.83
C VAL A 779 12.22 14.36 -2.27
N PRO A 780 11.07 14.22 -2.97
CA PRO A 780 10.01 13.31 -2.56
C PRO A 780 10.55 11.89 -2.29
N SER A 781 10.30 11.38 -1.11
CA SER A 781 10.94 10.15 -0.62
C SER A 781 10.50 8.88 -1.35
N TYR A 782 9.37 8.92 -2.05
CA TYR A 782 8.84 7.78 -2.80
C TYR A 782 9.33 7.71 -4.26
N LYS A 783 10.03 8.76 -4.77
CA LYS A 783 10.64 8.76 -6.09
C LYS A 783 12.13 8.41 -5.99
N PRO A 784 12.65 7.51 -6.86
CA PRO A 784 14.07 7.23 -6.86
C PRO A 784 14.87 8.39 -7.46
N ASN A 785 16.17 8.33 -7.29
CA ASN A 785 17.12 9.22 -7.98
C ASN A 785 17.69 8.53 -9.22
N LEU A 786 17.87 9.29 -10.29
CA LEU A 786 18.69 8.85 -11.41
C LEU A 786 20.16 9.16 -11.12
N ILE A 787 21.02 8.19 -11.30
CA ILE A 787 22.45 8.29 -11.05
C ILE A 787 23.18 8.13 -12.37
N THR A 788 24.06 9.05 -12.69
CA THR A 788 24.78 9.05 -13.96
C THR A 788 26.28 9.20 -13.77
N THR A 789 27.06 8.60 -14.69
CA THR A 789 28.49 8.84 -14.84
C THR A 789 28.89 8.80 -16.31
N PRO A 790 29.69 9.74 -16.84
CA PRO A 790 30.21 9.67 -18.21
C PRO A 790 31.02 8.40 -18.43
N GLU A 791 30.86 7.75 -19.59
CA GLU A 791 31.65 6.56 -19.95
C GLU A 791 33.10 6.90 -20.28
N ILE A 792 33.33 8.03 -20.96
CA ILE A 792 34.65 8.54 -21.36
C ILE A 792 34.71 10.07 -21.22
N GLY A 793 35.83 10.67 -21.49
CA GLY A 793 36.00 12.12 -21.49
C GLY A 793 36.70 12.69 -20.24
N THR A 794 36.68 14.02 -20.12
CA THR A 794 37.38 14.73 -19.04
C THR A 794 36.69 14.57 -17.68
N ASN A 795 35.40 14.29 -17.68
CA ASN A 795 34.58 14.12 -16.47
C ASN A 795 34.37 12.65 -16.08
N VAL A 796 35.09 11.73 -16.69
CA VAL A 796 35.11 10.31 -16.26
C VAL A 796 35.45 10.21 -14.78
N GLY A 797 34.65 9.44 -14.05
CA GLY A 797 34.76 9.32 -12.58
C GLY A 797 33.94 10.33 -11.78
N THR A 798 33.24 11.25 -12.43
CA THR A 798 32.23 12.09 -11.77
C THR A 798 30.91 11.33 -11.73
N VAL A 799 30.31 11.22 -10.56
CA VAL A 799 28.98 10.64 -10.35
C VAL A 799 28.02 11.80 -10.06
N ASN A 800 26.97 11.89 -10.83
CA ASN A 800 25.91 12.87 -10.65
C ASN A 800 24.64 12.15 -10.17
N VAL A 801 23.98 12.74 -9.21
CA VAL A 801 22.68 12.31 -8.69
C VAL A 801 21.64 13.35 -9.11
N TRP A 802 20.56 12.90 -9.68
CA TRP A 802 19.47 13.73 -10.20
C TRP A 802 18.20 13.43 -9.43
N ASN A 803 17.45 14.47 -9.15
CA ASN A 803 16.07 14.31 -8.76
C ASN A 803 15.26 14.03 -10.02
N ILE A 804 14.56 12.91 -10.06
CA ILE A 804 13.73 12.54 -11.21
C ILE A 804 12.58 13.52 -11.40
N ALA A 805 12.02 14.08 -10.33
CA ALA A 805 10.99 15.11 -10.41
C ALA A 805 11.43 16.35 -11.22
N ASP A 806 12.73 16.69 -11.18
CA ASP A 806 13.27 17.85 -11.91
C ASP A 806 13.52 17.56 -13.41
N ILE A 807 13.51 16.28 -13.81
CA ILE A 807 13.78 15.86 -15.19
C ILE A 807 12.57 15.20 -15.86
N CYS A 808 11.57 14.80 -15.10
CA CYS A 808 10.35 14.17 -15.61
C CYS A 808 9.40 15.25 -16.12
N GLN A 809 9.14 15.23 -17.42
CA GLN A 809 8.13 16.03 -18.09
C GLN A 809 6.88 15.21 -18.41
N CYS A 810 6.51 14.29 -17.54
CA CYS A 810 5.34 13.44 -17.70
C CYS A 810 4.07 14.28 -17.75
N SER A 811 3.71 14.77 -18.95
CA SER A 811 2.55 15.64 -19.20
C SER A 811 1.25 14.87 -19.43
N SER A 812 1.26 13.54 -19.36
CA SER A 812 0.07 12.73 -19.66
C SER A 812 -0.53 12.02 -18.45
N HIS A 813 0.19 11.94 -17.34
CA HIS A 813 -0.37 11.50 -16.06
C HIS A 813 -0.65 12.77 -15.25
N GLY A 814 -1.89 13.22 -15.28
CA GLY A 814 -2.44 14.48 -14.79
C GLY A 814 -1.55 15.27 -13.86
N ASP A 815 -1.25 16.49 -14.23
CA ASP A 815 -0.55 17.50 -13.42
C ASP A 815 -1.24 17.73 -12.08
N HIS A 816 -1.20 16.74 -11.19
CA HIS A 816 -1.32 17.00 -9.79
C HIS A 816 0.08 16.95 -9.21
N ALA A 817 0.81 18.03 -9.51
CA ALA A 817 1.86 18.47 -8.65
C ALA A 817 1.29 18.50 -7.23
N MET A 818 1.83 17.70 -6.32
CA MET A 818 1.65 17.88 -4.89
C MET A 818 1.68 19.37 -4.57
N PRO A 819 0.84 19.91 -3.67
CA PRO A 819 0.90 21.31 -3.27
C PRO A 819 2.34 21.68 -2.89
N GLY A 820 2.99 22.52 -3.68
CA GLY A 820 4.42 22.85 -3.57
C GLY A 820 5.30 22.42 -4.75
N MET A 821 4.80 21.57 -5.66
CA MET A 821 5.44 21.32 -6.96
C MET A 821 4.79 22.24 -8.00
N ALA A 822 5.38 23.39 -8.25
CA ALA A 822 5.00 24.22 -9.38
C ALA A 822 5.16 23.40 -10.67
N ALA A 823 4.07 23.23 -11.41
CA ALA A 823 4.09 22.66 -12.75
C ALA A 823 5.13 23.44 -13.58
N MET A 824 6.23 22.79 -13.94
CA MET A 824 7.16 23.34 -14.90
C MET A 824 6.56 23.14 -16.29
N HIS A 825 5.68 24.04 -16.69
CA HIS A 825 5.40 24.24 -18.11
C HIS A 825 6.69 24.71 -18.76
N GLU A 826 7.16 24.02 -19.78
CA GLU A 826 8.21 24.54 -20.65
C GLU A 826 7.80 25.90 -21.21
N HIS A 827 8.37 26.95 -20.61
CA HIS A 827 8.58 28.16 -21.35
C HIS A 827 9.96 28.08 -22.05
N PRO A 828 10.07 28.44 -23.32
CA PRO A 828 11.37 28.52 -23.99
C PRO A 828 12.29 29.48 -23.21
N GLY A 829 13.21 28.95 -22.40
CA GLY A 829 14.11 29.76 -21.57
C GLY A 829 14.55 29.12 -20.26
N ASP A 830 14.00 28.01 -19.86
CA ASP A 830 14.36 27.35 -18.58
C ASP A 830 15.75 26.72 -18.67
N ALA A 831 16.53 26.90 -17.59
CA ALA A 831 17.87 26.34 -17.52
C ALA A 831 17.77 24.78 -17.51
N PRO A 832 18.69 24.05 -18.17
CA PRO A 832 18.67 22.59 -18.16
C PRO A 832 18.72 22.05 -16.71
N PRO A 833 18.09 20.89 -16.41
CA PRO A 833 18.09 20.31 -15.10
C PRO A 833 19.52 20.17 -14.56
N ARG A 834 19.69 20.39 -13.26
CA ARG A 834 20.99 20.31 -12.59
C ARG A 834 20.99 19.11 -11.62
N PRO A 835 22.13 18.40 -11.48
CA PRO A 835 22.23 17.34 -10.48
C PRO A 835 22.09 17.92 -9.08
N VAL A 836 21.34 17.27 -8.21
CA VAL A 836 21.18 17.63 -6.78
C VAL A 836 22.46 17.35 -5.99
N ALA A 837 23.29 16.41 -6.47
CA ALA A 837 24.61 16.14 -5.90
C ALA A 837 25.58 15.68 -6.99
N THR A 838 26.86 16.03 -6.80
CA THR A 838 27.96 15.61 -7.67
C THR A 838 29.15 15.15 -6.83
N PHE A 839 29.64 13.93 -7.10
CA PHE A 839 30.74 13.32 -6.35
C PHE A 839 31.89 12.94 -7.27
N ARG A 840 33.10 12.94 -6.71
CA ARG A 840 34.30 12.38 -7.35
C ARG A 840 34.94 11.33 -6.44
N PRO A 841 34.37 10.11 -6.39
CA PRO A 841 34.76 9.11 -5.39
C PRO A 841 36.20 8.63 -5.46
N PHE A 842 36.93 8.91 -6.55
CA PHE A 842 38.26 8.36 -6.81
C PHE A 842 39.32 9.41 -7.13
N ASP A 843 39.29 10.59 -6.53
CA ASP A 843 40.33 11.67 -6.53
C ASP A 843 41.25 11.70 -7.77
N GLY A 844 40.71 12.14 -8.91
CA GLY A 844 41.49 12.39 -10.13
C GLY A 844 42.03 11.15 -10.85
N ARG A 845 41.68 9.94 -10.43
CA ARG A 845 42.07 8.72 -11.15
C ARG A 845 41.27 8.57 -12.43
N ARG A 846 41.96 8.36 -13.53
CA ARG A 846 41.34 8.08 -14.82
C ARG A 846 40.99 6.60 -14.91
N GLY A 847 39.74 6.25 -15.09
CA GLY A 847 39.27 4.88 -15.26
C GLY A 847 37.73 4.81 -15.37
N ALA A 848 37.23 3.71 -15.89
CA ALA A 848 35.80 3.50 -15.99
C ALA A 848 35.20 3.26 -14.60
N VAL A 849 34.14 4.01 -14.28
CA VAL A 849 33.33 3.80 -13.08
C VAL A 849 32.12 2.96 -13.46
N ASN A 850 31.83 1.92 -12.69
CA ASN A 850 30.58 1.17 -12.74
C ASN A 850 29.70 1.64 -11.58
N LEU A 851 28.43 1.81 -11.83
CA LEU A 851 27.44 2.24 -10.86
C LEU A 851 26.57 1.06 -10.43
N ALA A 852 26.27 1.00 -9.16
CA ALA A 852 25.22 0.17 -8.60
C ALA A 852 24.64 0.88 -7.37
N THR A 853 23.44 0.52 -7.00
CA THR A 853 22.81 0.96 -5.75
C THR A 853 22.68 -0.22 -4.81
N THR A 854 22.85 0.00 -3.53
CA THR A 854 22.68 -1.03 -2.49
C THR A 854 22.23 -0.40 -1.19
N TYR A 855 21.64 -1.21 -0.33
CA TYR A 855 21.23 -0.83 1.02
C TYR A 855 22.37 -1.09 1.99
N GLN A 856 22.86 -0.07 2.71
CA GLN A 856 23.93 -0.26 3.71
C GLN A 856 23.45 0.07 5.12
N ARG A 857 23.52 -0.94 5.97
CA ARG A 857 23.23 -0.88 7.40
C ARG A 857 24.21 0.00 8.21
N GLN A 858 25.44 0.20 7.72
CA GLN A 858 26.55 0.81 8.50
C GLN A 858 26.57 2.34 8.51
N LEU A 859 25.80 3.01 7.68
CA LEU A 859 25.78 4.49 7.60
C LEU A 859 24.63 5.12 8.42
N GLY A 860 24.29 4.57 9.57
CA GLY A 860 23.25 5.13 10.44
C GLY A 860 21.84 4.65 10.17
N GLY A 861 21.69 3.55 9.44
CA GLY A 861 20.45 2.74 9.38
C GLY A 861 19.34 3.26 8.46
N GLN A 862 19.57 4.27 7.62
CA GLN A 862 18.46 4.93 6.92
C GLN A 862 18.69 5.34 5.45
N ALA A 863 19.73 4.92 4.75
CA ALA A 863 19.93 5.37 3.37
C ALA A 863 20.47 4.27 2.45
N GLN A 864 19.93 4.22 1.22
CA GLN A 864 20.62 3.58 0.10
C GLN A 864 21.95 4.30 -0.14
N ALA A 865 22.99 3.55 -0.46
CA ALA A 865 24.26 4.10 -0.87
C ALA A 865 24.49 3.87 -2.37
N VAL A 866 25.02 4.87 -3.05
CA VAL A 866 25.59 4.67 -4.39
C VAL A 866 26.93 3.99 -4.24
N ILE A 867 27.10 2.84 -4.87
CA ILE A 867 28.42 2.23 -4.99
C ILE A 867 29.00 2.58 -6.34
N ALA A 868 30.05 3.39 -6.31
CA ALA A 868 30.89 3.63 -7.45
C ALA A 868 32.09 2.67 -7.39
N ALA A 869 32.19 1.76 -8.34
CA ALA A 869 33.33 0.84 -8.44
C ALA A 869 34.29 1.34 -9.52
N TRP A 870 35.51 1.69 -9.11
CA TRP A 870 36.60 1.95 -10.04
C TRP A 870 37.46 0.70 -10.22
N GLN A 871 37.87 0.45 -11.45
CA GLN A 871 38.45 -0.83 -11.80
C GLN A 871 39.72 -0.70 -12.66
N THR A 872 40.75 -1.44 -12.24
CA THR A 872 41.91 -1.77 -13.06
C THR A 872 42.03 -3.29 -13.20
N PRO A 873 42.91 -3.81 -14.09
CA PRO A 873 43.16 -5.25 -14.20
C PRO A 873 43.65 -5.91 -12.91
N ARG A 874 44.08 -5.15 -11.91
CA ARG A 874 44.71 -5.66 -10.68
C ARG A 874 44.06 -5.15 -9.39
N GLU A 875 43.15 -4.23 -9.46
CA GLU A 875 42.55 -3.58 -8.27
C GLU A 875 41.10 -3.17 -8.57
N VAL A 876 40.21 -3.52 -7.65
CA VAL A 876 38.87 -2.98 -7.59
C VAL A 876 38.79 -2.10 -6.33
N ALA A 877 38.48 -0.83 -6.51
CA ALA A 877 38.12 0.05 -5.42
C ALA A 877 36.63 0.37 -5.54
N PHE A 878 35.89 0.23 -4.46
CA PHE A 878 34.51 0.67 -4.41
C PHE A 878 34.33 1.66 -3.26
N THR A 879 33.54 2.65 -3.51
CA THR A 879 33.18 3.67 -2.53
C THR A 879 31.67 3.66 -2.40
N ALA A 880 31.18 3.45 -1.19
CA ALA A 880 29.80 3.71 -0.84
C ALA A 880 29.68 5.22 -0.53
N ILE A 881 28.72 5.88 -1.16
CA ILE A 881 28.47 7.29 -1.03
C ILE A 881 27.08 7.45 -0.45
N GLY A 882 27.01 7.82 0.83
CA GLY A 882 25.77 8.31 1.43
C GLY A 882 25.56 9.79 1.07
N LEU A 883 24.32 10.26 1.09
CA LEU A 883 23.98 11.66 0.80
C LEU A 883 24.47 12.65 1.86
N ASP A 884 24.88 12.17 3.02
CA ASP A 884 25.52 12.95 4.09
C ASP A 884 26.99 13.30 3.78
N ASN A 885 27.45 13.04 2.54
CA ASN A 885 28.85 13.18 2.10
C ASN A 885 29.87 12.31 2.86
N LYS A 886 29.42 11.34 3.67
CA LYS A 886 30.33 10.37 4.26
C LYS A 886 30.64 9.28 3.26
N THR A 887 31.89 9.18 2.87
CA THR A 887 32.40 8.17 1.95
C THR A 887 33.14 7.09 2.72
N GLN A 888 32.78 5.85 2.52
CA GLN A 888 33.56 4.70 2.96
C GLN A 888 34.17 4.03 1.73
N THR A 889 35.51 4.11 1.61
CA THR A 889 36.24 3.53 0.48
C THR A 889 36.92 2.24 0.91
N GLU A 890 36.60 1.14 0.28
CA GLU A 890 37.30 -0.13 0.45
C GLU A 890 38.08 -0.48 -0.83
N ARG A 891 39.32 -0.94 -0.66
CA ARG A 891 40.20 -1.33 -1.77
C ARG A 891 40.57 -2.78 -1.63
N ARG A 892 40.37 -3.54 -2.70
CA ARG A 892 40.84 -4.92 -2.79
C ARG A 892 41.77 -5.08 -3.99
N ARG A 893 42.91 -5.69 -3.76
CA ARG A 893 43.88 -6.09 -4.79
C ARG A 893 43.75 -7.59 -5.04
N PHE A 894 43.73 -7.99 -6.30
CA PHE A 894 43.64 -9.39 -6.74
C PHE A 894 44.92 -9.87 -7.36
#